data_a181b3fbf7cc42567bdf7f32c1c667b6
#
_entry.id   a181b3fbf7cc42567bdf7f32c1c667b6
#
_cell.length_a   1.000
_cell.length_b   1.000
_cell.length_c   1.000
_cell.angle_alpha   90.00
_cell.angle_beta   90.00
_cell.angle_gamma   90.00
#
_symmetry.space_group_name_H-M   'P 1'
#
loop_
_entity.id
_entity.type
_entity.pdbx_description
1 polymer ?
#
loop_
_entity_poly.entity_id
_entity_poly.type
_entity_poly.pdbx_seq_one_letter_code
_entity_poly.pdbx_strand_id
1 'polypeptide(L)'
;MRALDIKLLRDFGRLWAQALAIALVIAGGVATLILAVGSYRSLDETRTAYYERYRFADVFATVSRAPRTLVGQIAEVPGVASVDARIAKLVLLDIPDYLEPATGEIISLPEIGEASLNQLYMRVGRMPEPGRAEEIVVNEGFALSHGFQPGARFSAILNGRKRELTIVGIALSPEFIYAVGPGDIMPDDRRFGLIWMSEKALASAYDLDDAFSSVSLKLLRGASESEVMMRLDTMLERYGGRAAYGRKDQTSHAWLNHELDMLNNMSRTLPPIFLLVSAFLVNLTLSRLVALEREQIGLMKALGYNNASIVMHYLKFVVVIVMIGIVIGSAAGTWLGMRITSLFGDFFHFPFLVFTKSPDLYVIAAALSLVAAIIGAVRALREVVRLAPAVAMQAPAPPRYRRLLPASFGVDRFMSQPTTMMLRNITRHPVRSLFTTLGIALATAILIVSLFTGDAMEQLIDVTYFLADRQDATVSFVEKRPRDVVLQIARLPGVLAAEPYREVPVRIRSGNVERRIMISGRPRDADLNRIIDVDLRPVVLQEAGLAISSMLARILGVRVGDSVEVDLLEGARRTVVVPVAALVEDYFGIRGMMDSETLARLMREAPSVNSINVSLDQNSRDSFYATIKDMPIVSGLALQRVSLANFRKLVALLITTMASIYTGLAAVIAFGVVYNSARISLSERARELASLRVLGFTRREVLRILLLELALLTLIAQPPGWLIGYGLAWIMQKNLAGELMRVRLIVEQSTYVFASAIVIAAAVLSALVVRRRLSELDLVTVLKTRD
;
A
#
# COMPACT_ATOMS: atom_id res chain seq x y z
N MET A 1 48.98 15.36 -0.09
CA MET A 1 48.09 14.51 0.77
C MET A 1 48.79 14.31 2.11
N ARG A 2 48.07 14.42 3.22
CA ARG A 2 48.63 14.12 4.56
C ARG A 2 48.83 12.60 4.68
N ALA A 3 49.80 12.14 5.47
CA ALA A 3 50.10 10.71 5.64
C ALA A 3 48.89 9.86 6.01
N LEU A 4 47.97 10.44 6.82
CA LEU A 4 46.68 9.81 7.18
C LEU A 4 45.72 9.64 5.99
N ASP A 5 45.76 10.50 4.98
CA ASP A 5 44.93 10.37 3.78
C ASP A 5 45.42 9.25 2.86
N ILE A 6 46.74 9.04 2.78
CA ILE A 6 47.34 7.92 2.04
C ILE A 6 47.02 6.59 2.75
N LYS A 7 47.05 6.58 4.10
CA LYS A 7 46.61 5.42 4.90
C LYS A 7 45.17 5.11 4.63
N LEU A 8 44.29 6.12 4.59
CA LEU A 8 42.85 5.94 4.30
C LEU A 8 42.62 5.20 2.99
N LEU A 9 43.32 5.56 1.92
CA LEU A 9 43.20 4.90 0.60
C LEU A 9 43.67 3.43 0.65
N ARG A 10 44.72 3.13 1.39
CA ARG A 10 45.21 1.75 1.58
C ARG A 10 44.22 0.92 2.40
N ASP A 11 43.69 1.47 3.49
CA ASP A 11 42.70 0.81 4.34
C ASP A 11 41.43 0.54 3.55
N PHE A 12 40.98 1.50 2.71
CA PHE A 12 39.85 1.31 1.82
C PHE A 12 40.11 0.21 0.79
N GLY A 13 41.24 0.20 0.13
CA GLY A 13 41.63 -0.86 -0.82
C GLY A 13 41.72 -2.25 -0.16
N ARG A 14 42.18 -2.33 1.09
CA ARG A 14 42.22 -3.59 1.87
C ARG A 14 40.85 -4.08 2.30
N LEU A 15 39.90 -3.17 2.60
CA LEU A 15 38.57 -3.44 3.16
C LEU A 15 37.43 -3.20 2.16
N TRP A 16 37.72 -3.00 0.86
CA TRP A 16 36.77 -2.57 -0.15
C TRP A 16 35.48 -3.40 -0.17
N ALA A 17 35.58 -4.73 0.00
CA ALA A 17 34.41 -5.59 -0.05
C ALA A 17 33.49 -5.45 1.19
N GLN A 18 34.09 -5.11 2.37
CA GLN A 18 33.29 -4.79 3.57
C GLN A 18 32.68 -3.39 3.43
N ALA A 19 33.47 -2.43 2.94
CA ALA A 19 32.99 -1.09 2.65
C ALA A 19 31.83 -1.12 1.66
N LEU A 20 31.92 -1.92 0.60
CA LEU A 20 30.85 -2.11 -0.38
C LEU A 20 29.62 -2.76 0.25
N ALA A 21 29.78 -3.81 1.06
CA ALA A 21 28.66 -4.45 1.73
C ALA A 21 27.87 -3.46 2.63
N ILE A 22 28.57 -2.62 3.39
CA ILE A 22 27.95 -1.58 4.21
C ILE A 22 27.31 -0.50 3.32
N ALA A 23 28.02 -0.06 2.29
CA ALA A 23 27.51 0.93 1.34
C ALA A 23 26.22 0.44 0.66
N LEU A 24 26.10 -0.85 0.31
CA LEU A 24 24.89 -1.43 -0.25
C LEU A 24 23.72 -1.45 0.74
N VAL A 25 23.99 -1.68 2.03
CA VAL A 25 22.94 -1.61 3.06
C VAL A 25 22.45 -0.18 3.25
N ILE A 26 23.37 0.80 3.27
CA ILE A 26 23.03 2.23 3.30
C ILE A 26 22.26 2.61 2.04
N ALA A 27 22.69 2.12 0.88
CA ALA A 27 22.03 2.34 -0.40
C ALA A 27 20.57 1.82 -0.38
N GLY A 28 20.33 0.67 0.25
CA GLY A 28 18.98 0.15 0.46
C GLY A 28 18.10 1.10 1.25
N GLY A 29 18.60 1.66 2.35
CA GLY A 29 17.89 2.66 3.15
C GLY A 29 17.59 3.96 2.39
N VAL A 30 18.61 4.48 1.68
CA VAL A 30 18.45 5.68 0.83
C VAL A 30 17.47 5.42 -0.32
N ALA A 31 17.59 4.27 -0.99
CA ALA A 31 16.72 3.91 -2.10
C ALA A 31 15.25 3.79 -1.65
N THR A 32 15.00 3.14 -0.49
CA THR A 32 13.66 3.01 0.09
C THR A 32 13.06 4.37 0.43
N LEU A 33 13.85 5.29 0.99
CA LEU A 33 13.39 6.64 1.33
C LEU A 33 13.05 7.45 0.07
N ILE A 34 13.92 7.45 -0.94
CA ILE A 34 13.71 8.19 -2.19
C ILE A 34 12.52 7.60 -2.96
N LEU A 35 12.39 6.28 -3.01
CA LEU A 35 11.25 5.61 -3.64
C LEU A 35 9.95 6.01 -2.97
N ALA A 36 9.82 5.86 -1.65
CA ALA A 36 8.56 6.09 -0.94
C ALA A 36 8.18 7.58 -0.91
N VAL A 37 9.10 8.47 -0.48
CA VAL A 37 8.81 9.91 -0.40
C VAL A 37 8.69 10.53 -1.79
N GLY A 38 9.51 10.09 -2.74
CA GLY A 38 9.48 10.58 -4.12
C GLY A 38 8.18 10.22 -4.82
N SER A 39 7.71 8.98 -4.70
CA SER A 39 6.42 8.55 -5.27
C SER A 39 5.25 9.28 -4.62
N TYR A 40 5.24 9.43 -3.28
CA TYR A 40 4.24 10.21 -2.56
C TYR A 40 4.17 11.65 -3.09
N ARG A 41 5.30 12.37 -3.12
CA ARG A 41 5.34 13.76 -3.59
C ARG A 41 4.91 13.89 -5.04
N SER A 42 5.37 12.99 -5.91
CA SER A 42 5.01 13.00 -7.32
C SER A 42 3.51 12.89 -7.54
N LEU A 43 2.87 11.97 -6.80
CA LEU A 43 1.42 11.76 -6.88
C LEU A 43 0.65 12.95 -6.29
N ASP A 44 1.08 13.47 -5.13
CA ASP A 44 0.44 14.59 -4.44
C ASP A 44 0.55 15.92 -5.19
N GLU A 45 1.73 16.24 -5.74
CA GLU A 45 1.97 17.43 -6.58
C GLU A 45 1.18 17.35 -7.89
N THR A 46 1.14 16.17 -8.52
CA THR A 46 0.36 15.96 -9.74
C THR A 46 -1.14 16.12 -9.46
N ARG A 47 -1.65 15.52 -8.38
CA ARG A 47 -3.04 15.68 -7.94
C ARG A 47 -3.38 17.15 -7.73
N THR A 48 -2.57 17.85 -6.96
CA THR A 48 -2.81 19.25 -6.62
C THR A 48 -2.82 20.13 -7.85
N ALA A 49 -1.82 19.99 -8.73
CA ALA A 49 -1.75 20.73 -9.98
C ALA A 49 -2.93 20.44 -10.91
N TYR A 50 -3.37 19.18 -10.98
CA TYR A 50 -4.51 18.79 -11.81
C TYR A 50 -5.81 19.37 -11.26
N TYR A 51 -6.04 19.29 -9.95
CA TYR A 51 -7.23 19.83 -9.30
C TYR A 51 -7.34 21.36 -9.43
N GLU A 52 -6.24 22.07 -9.26
CA GLU A 52 -6.23 23.52 -9.41
C GLU A 52 -6.47 23.95 -10.86
N ARG A 53 -5.74 23.35 -11.81
CA ARG A 53 -5.80 23.73 -13.23
C ARG A 53 -7.17 23.46 -13.85
N TYR A 54 -7.79 22.31 -13.51
CA TYR A 54 -9.09 21.88 -14.08
C TYR A 54 -10.25 22.14 -13.12
N ARG A 55 -10.06 23.01 -12.12
CA ARG A 55 -11.08 23.55 -11.23
C ARG A 55 -11.93 22.45 -10.58
N PHE A 56 -11.30 21.45 -9.98
CA PHE A 56 -12.02 20.38 -9.28
C PHE A 56 -12.90 20.95 -8.16
N ALA A 57 -14.16 20.53 -8.11
CA ALA A 57 -15.15 20.97 -7.15
C ALA A 57 -14.82 20.59 -5.70
N ASP A 58 -15.42 21.27 -4.72
CA ASP A 58 -15.27 21.00 -3.29
C ASP A 58 -16.49 20.30 -2.69
N VAL A 59 -17.70 20.57 -3.21
CA VAL A 59 -18.98 19.98 -2.74
C VAL A 59 -19.75 19.44 -3.93
N PHE A 60 -20.41 18.31 -3.74
CA PHE A 60 -21.20 17.59 -4.74
C PHE A 60 -22.58 17.27 -4.17
N ALA A 61 -23.60 17.34 -5.01
CA ALA A 61 -24.93 16.86 -4.67
C ALA A 61 -25.66 16.33 -5.91
N THR A 62 -26.49 15.32 -5.71
CA THR A 62 -27.33 14.74 -6.77
C THR A 62 -28.79 14.92 -6.41
N VAL A 63 -29.63 15.15 -7.42
CA VAL A 63 -31.08 15.33 -7.29
C VAL A 63 -31.80 14.52 -8.36
N SER A 64 -33.06 14.22 -8.12
CA SER A 64 -33.86 13.56 -9.15
C SER A 64 -34.12 14.49 -10.35
N ARG A 65 -34.61 15.70 -10.07
CA ARG A 65 -34.86 16.77 -11.05
C ARG A 65 -35.01 18.11 -10.32
N ALA A 66 -34.12 19.07 -10.57
CA ALA A 66 -34.24 20.43 -10.03
C ALA A 66 -34.23 21.46 -11.16
N PRO A 67 -34.99 22.55 -11.08
CA PRO A 67 -35.05 23.55 -12.13
C PRO A 67 -33.75 24.38 -12.18
N ARG A 68 -33.32 24.79 -13.36
CA ARG A 68 -32.10 25.61 -13.55
C ARG A 68 -32.16 26.97 -12.85
N THR A 69 -33.35 27.50 -12.61
CA THR A 69 -33.54 28.75 -11.83
C THR A 69 -32.95 28.65 -10.41
N LEU A 70 -32.84 27.43 -9.86
CA LEU A 70 -32.25 27.22 -8.55
C LEU A 70 -30.72 27.49 -8.55
N VAL A 71 -30.03 27.39 -9.68
CA VAL A 71 -28.58 27.62 -9.78
C VAL A 71 -28.21 29.02 -9.29
N GLY A 72 -29.00 30.06 -9.64
CA GLY A 72 -28.78 31.39 -9.16
C GLY A 72 -28.88 31.49 -7.63
N GLN A 73 -29.89 30.84 -7.03
CA GLN A 73 -30.07 30.83 -5.57
C GLN A 73 -28.93 30.07 -4.86
N ILE A 74 -28.45 28.99 -5.46
CA ILE A 74 -27.30 28.23 -4.93
C ILE A 74 -26.02 29.10 -5.00
N ALA A 75 -25.84 29.87 -6.06
CA ALA A 75 -24.69 30.78 -6.19
C ALA A 75 -24.69 31.93 -5.15
N GLU A 76 -25.85 32.28 -4.64
CA GLU A 76 -26.01 33.29 -3.59
C GLU A 76 -25.75 32.75 -2.17
N VAL A 77 -25.60 31.43 -2.00
CA VAL A 77 -25.27 30.82 -0.68
C VAL A 77 -23.91 31.32 -0.20
N PRO A 78 -23.85 31.94 1.00
CA PRO A 78 -22.57 32.41 1.55
C PRO A 78 -21.50 31.31 1.59
N GLY A 79 -20.35 31.62 1.03
CA GLY A 79 -19.24 30.67 0.94
C GLY A 79 -19.11 29.93 -0.39
N VAL A 80 -20.07 30.06 -1.29
CA VAL A 80 -20.00 29.50 -2.67
C VAL A 80 -19.24 30.49 -3.57
N ALA A 81 -18.25 29.96 -4.30
CA ALA A 81 -17.47 30.74 -5.27
C ALA A 81 -17.97 30.54 -6.71
N SER A 82 -18.34 29.33 -7.07
CA SER A 82 -18.94 28.99 -8.37
C SER A 82 -19.78 27.72 -8.28
N VAL A 83 -20.74 27.61 -9.20
CA VAL A 83 -21.71 26.53 -9.32
C VAL A 83 -21.62 25.93 -10.70
N ASP A 84 -21.68 24.61 -10.79
CA ASP A 84 -21.80 23.84 -12.02
C ASP A 84 -22.96 22.86 -11.89
N ALA A 85 -24.04 23.13 -12.62
CA ALA A 85 -25.23 22.30 -12.63
C ALA A 85 -25.31 21.53 -13.95
N ARG A 86 -25.43 20.22 -13.87
CA ARG A 86 -25.33 19.32 -15.01
C ARG A 86 -26.31 18.15 -14.89
N ILE A 87 -26.53 17.44 -16.01
CA ILE A 87 -27.24 16.19 -16.02
C ILE A 87 -26.20 15.07 -15.92
N ALA A 88 -26.35 14.17 -14.93
CA ALA A 88 -25.53 12.98 -14.78
C ALA A 88 -26.44 11.77 -14.59
N LYS A 89 -26.30 10.74 -15.43
CA LYS A 89 -27.11 9.53 -15.39
C LYS A 89 -26.26 8.29 -15.69
N LEU A 90 -26.59 7.20 -15.02
CA LEU A 90 -26.04 5.89 -15.36
C LEU A 90 -26.76 5.32 -16.55
N VAL A 91 -26.03 4.70 -17.46
CA VAL A 91 -26.52 4.14 -18.73
C VAL A 91 -25.89 2.78 -18.98
N LEU A 92 -26.66 1.90 -19.61
CA LEU A 92 -26.14 0.64 -20.11
C LEU A 92 -25.56 0.86 -21.50
N LEU A 93 -24.36 0.32 -21.74
CA LEU A 93 -23.64 0.44 -23.00
C LEU A 93 -23.69 -0.91 -23.73
N ASP A 94 -23.96 -0.83 -25.04
CA ASP A 94 -23.89 -1.97 -25.94
C ASP A 94 -22.77 -1.74 -26.94
N ILE A 95 -21.65 -2.41 -26.65
CA ILE A 95 -20.38 -2.25 -27.37
C ILE A 95 -20.28 -3.38 -28.39
N PRO A 96 -19.98 -3.07 -29.67
CA PRO A 96 -19.76 -4.08 -30.70
C PRO A 96 -18.71 -5.10 -30.26
N ASP A 97 -18.97 -6.38 -30.55
CA ASP A 97 -18.09 -7.51 -30.25
C ASP A 97 -17.74 -7.72 -28.75
N TYR A 98 -18.51 -7.09 -27.83
CA TYR A 98 -18.37 -7.27 -26.40
C TYR A 98 -19.63 -7.87 -25.77
N LEU A 99 -19.54 -9.14 -25.31
CA LEU A 99 -20.67 -9.89 -24.82
C LEU A 99 -21.13 -9.44 -23.42
N GLU A 100 -20.20 -9.09 -22.56
CA GLU A 100 -20.52 -8.66 -21.19
C GLU A 100 -21.22 -7.28 -21.21
N PRO A 101 -22.23 -7.05 -20.35
CA PRO A 101 -22.82 -5.73 -20.20
C PRO A 101 -21.80 -4.72 -19.70
N ALA A 102 -21.68 -3.60 -20.38
CA ALA A 102 -20.91 -2.46 -19.95
C ALA A 102 -21.85 -1.36 -19.43
N THR A 103 -21.42 -0.64 -18.43
CA THR A 103 -22.14 0.47 -17.83
C THR A 103 -21.39 1.77 -18.11
N GLY A 104 -22.09 2.88 -18.24
CA GLY A 104 -21.46 4.19 -18.34
C GLY A 104 -22.13 5.20 -17.43
N GLU A 105 -21.40 6.24 -17.08
CA GLU A 105 -21.98 7.47 -16.56
C GLU A 105 -21.93 8.53 -17.64
N ILE A 106 -23.12 9.01 -18.08
CA ILE A 106 -23.22 10.06 -19.08
C ILE A 106 -23.47 11.40 -18.38
N ILE A 107 -22.65 12.39 -18.75
CA ILE A 107 -22.58 13.70 -18.11
C ILE A 107 -22.76 14.77 -19.16
N SER A 108 -23.61 15.78 -18.87
CA SER A 108 -23.82 16.87 -19.80
C SER A 108 -22.67 17.87 -19.81
N LEU A 109 -22.37 18.39 -21.00
CA LEU A 109 -21.47 19.52 -21.23
C LEU A 109 -22.26 20.74 -21.66
N PRO A 110 -21.86 21.95 -21.23
CA PRO A 110 -22.51 23.18 -21.64
C PRO A 110 -22.44 23.35 -23.17
N GLU A 111 -23.49 23.92 -23.77
CA GLU A 111 -23.56 24.12 -25.22
C GLU A 111 -22.54 25.16 -25.74
N ILE A 112 -22.19 26.12 -24.90
CA ILE A 112 -21.25 27.21 -25.24
C ILE A 112 -20.22 27.35 -24.13
N GLY A 113 -18.95 27.36 -24.51
CA GLY A 113 -17.85 27.53 -23.57
C GLY A 113 -17.42 26.24 -22.90
N GLU A 114 -16.59 26.37 -21.87
CA GLU A 114 -16.13 25.28 -21.04
C GLU A 114 -16.95 25.16 -19.75
N ALA A 115 -17.01 23.96 -19.16
CA ALA A 115 -17.62 23.77 -17.85
C ALA A 115 -16.97 24.67 -16.80
N SER A 116 -17.77 25.22 -15.89
CA SER A 116 -17.26 26.12 -14.87
C SER A 116 -16.38 25.41 -13.84
N LEU A 117 -16.64 24.14 -13.58
CA LEU A 117 -15.90 23.25 -12.70
C LEU A 117 -15.64 21.89 -13.38
N ASN A 118 -14.74 21.10 -12.82
CA ASN A 118 -14.41 19.74 -13.30
C ASN A 118 -14.11 19.70 -14.81
N GLN A 119 -13.34 20.68 -15.30
CA GLN A 119 -13.02 20.86 -16.72
C GLN A 119 -12.30 19.62 -17.29
N LEU A 120 -12.58 19.31 -18.54
CA LEU A 120 -11.97 18.17 -19.23
C LEU A 120 -10.59 18.50 -19.78
N TYR A 121 -9.68 17.58 -19.62
CA TYR A 121 -8.42 17.57 -20.37
C TYR A 121 -8.60 16.74 -21.64
N MET A 122 -8.68 17.40 -22.80
CA MET A 122 -8.78 16.70 -24.08
C MET A 122 -7.44 16.06 -24.43
N ARG A 123 -7.46 14.74 -24.64
CA ARG A 123 -6.28 13.98 -25.08
C ARG A 123 -6.18 13.94 -26.61
N VAL A 124 -7.29 13.63 -27.27
CA VAL A 124 -7.38 13.51 -28.73
C VAL A 124 -8.78 13.96 -29.16
N GLY A 125 -8.89 14.54 -30.37
CA GLY A 125 -10.17 14.93 -30.94
C GLY A 125 -10.66 16.31 -30.51
N ARG A 126 -11.98 16.50 -30.45
CA ARG A 126 -12.65 17.76 -30.13
C ARG A 126 -13.83 17.55 -29.17
N MET A 127 -14.37 18.63 -28.65
CA MET A 127 -15.66 18.63 -27.93
C MET A 127 -16.82 18.39 -28.92
N PRO A 128 -17.97 17.87 -28.43
CA PRO A 128 -19.19 17.72 -29.19
C PRO A 128 -19.64 19.08 -29.73
N GLU A 129 -20.12 19.11 -30.98
CA GLU A 129 -20.68 20.32 -31.56
C GLU A 129 -22.09 20.60 -31.05
N PRO A 130 -22.44 21.88 -30.79
CA PRO A 130 -23.81 22.24 -30.42
C PRO A 130 -24.84 21.71 -31.43
N GLY A 131 -25.90 21.07 -30.90
CA GLY A 131 -26.96 20.53 -31.73
C GLY A 131 -26.70 19.12 -32.32
N ARG A 132 -25.51 18.56 -32.14
CA ARG A 132 -25.20 17.18 -32.56
C ARG A 132 -25.52 16.21 -31.38
N ALA A 133 -26.67 15.55 -31.47
CA ALA A 133 -27.14 14.68 -30.40
C ALA A 133 -26.43 13.32 -30.32
N GLU A 134 -25.72 12.94 -31.35
CA GLU A 134 -24.97 11.67 -31.41
C GLU A 134 -23.49 11.81 -31.05
N GLU A 135 -22.95 13.02 -30.96
CA GLU A 135 -21.54 13.25 -30.67
C GLU A 135 -21.24 13.15 -29.17
N ILE A 136 -20.19 12.41 -28.84
CA ILE A 136 -19.76 12.21 -27.47
C ILE A 136 -18.24 12.30 -27.33
N VAL A 137 -17.82 12.65 -26.12
CA VAL A 137 -16.43 12.45 -25.63
C VAL A 137 -16.45 11.30 -24.66
N VAL A 138 -15.43 10.44 -24.69
CA VAL A 138 -15.28 9.31 -23.76
C VAL A 138 -13.98 9.42 -22.96
N ASN A 139 -13.91 8.76 -21.78
CA ASN A 139 -12.67 8.73 -21.02
C ASN A 139 -11.59 7.87 -21.68
N GLU A 140 -10.32 8.23 -21.43
CA GLU A 140 -9.14 7.62 -22.03
C GLU A 140 -9.04 6.12 -21.74
N GLY A 141 -9.26 5.69 -20.46
CA GLY A 141 -9.16 4.29 -20.08
C GLY A 141 -10.15 3.41 -20.84
N PHE A 142 -11.41 3.84 -20.95
CA PHE A 142 -12.45 3.13 -21.72
C PHE A 142 -12.11 3.09 -23.22
N ALA A 143 -11.67 4.20 -23.79
CA ALA A 143 -11.28 4.24 -25.21
C ALA A 143 -10.10 3.30 -25.51
N LEU A 144 -9.06 3.31 -24.68
CA LEU A 144 -7.89 2.44 -24.87
C LEU A 144 -8.24 0.96 -24.72
N SER A 145 -9.11 0.61 -23.75
CA SER A 145 -9.47 -0.79 -23.49
C SER A 145 -10.29 -1.44 -24.60
N HIS A 146 -10.99 -0.63 -25.40
CA HIS A 146 -11.75 -1.06 -26.57
C HIS A 146 -11.10 -0.71 -27.91
N GLY A 147 -9.95 -0.06 -27.90
CA GLY A 147 -9.28 0.39 -29.12
C GLY A 147 -10.04 1.49 -29.88
N PHE A 148 -10.88 2.26 -29.20
CA PHE A 148 -11.66 3.32 -29.82
C PHE A 148 -10.79 4.52 -30.21
N GLN A 149 -11.12 5.08 -31.34
CA GLN A 149 -10.55 6.31 -31.90
C GLN A 149 -11.69 7.29 -32.23
N PRO A 150 -11.45 8.60 -32.35
CA PRO A 150 -12.45 9.52 -32.87
C PRO A 150 -13.01 9.02 -34.21
N GLY A 151 -14.34 8.98 -34.30
CA GLY A 151 -15.10 8.37 -35.39
C GLY A 151 -15.66 6.98 -35.09
N ALA A 152 -15.21 6.30 -34.05
CA ALA A 152 -15.79 5.03 -33.61
C ALA A 152 -17.22 5.23 -33.09
N ARG A 153 -18.02 4.15 -33.14
CA ARG A 153 -19.44 4.17 -32.76
C ARG A 153 -19.76 3.00 -31.86
N PHE A 154 -20.67 3.23 -30.91
CA PHE A 154 -21.30 2.21 -30.09
C PHE A 154 -22.72 2.66 -29.70
N SER A 155 -23.52 1.76 -29.16
CA SER A 155 -24.87 2.09 -28.72
C SER A 155 -24.97 2.25 -27.19
N ALA A 156 -25.83 3.17 -26.73
CA ALA A 156 -26.18 3.31 -25.31
C ALA A 156 -27.69 3.36 -25.14
N ILE A 157 -28.17 2.87 -24.00
CA ILE A 157 -29.59 2.92 -23.64
C ILE A 157 -29.84 4.17 -22.81
N LEU A 158 -30.34 5.22 -23.47
CA LEU A 158 -30.69 6.50 -22.86
C LEU A 158 -32.19 6.53 -22.56
N ASN A 159 -32.56 6.60 -21.30
CA ASN A 159 -33.98 6.63 -20.87
C ASN A 159 -34.85 5.55 -21.54
N GLY A 160 -34.32 4.32 -21.61
CA GLY A 160 -35.01 3.18 -22.22
C GLY A 160 -34.98 3.12 -23.75
N ARG A 161 -34.31 4.03 -24.42
CA ARG A 161 -34.17 4.05 -25.89
C ARG A 161 -32.71 3.81 -26.30
N LYS A 162 -32.50 2.82 -27.14
CA LYS A 162 -31.18 2.54 -27.71
C LYS A 162 -30.82 3.62 -28.75
N ARG A 163 -29.68 4.29 -28.54
CA ARG A 163 -29.14 5.32 -29.45
C ARG A 163 -27.72 4.98 -29.85
N GLU A 164 -27.41 5.14 -31.09
CA GLU A 164 -26.04 5.07 -31.59
C GLU A 164 -25.30 6.37 -31.29
N LEU A 165 -24.09 6.27 -30.71
CA LEU A 165 -23.26 7.39 -30.29
C LEU A 165 -21.94 7.34 -31.07
N THR A 166 -21.43 8.51 -31.50
CA THR A 166 -20.17 8.67 -32.24
C THR A 166 -19.16 9.39 -31.38
N ILE A 167 -18.01 8.76 -31.16
CA ILE A 167 -16.91 9.35 -30.41
C ILE A 167 -16.25 10.44 -31.25
N VAL A 168 -16.22 11.68 -30.77
CA VAL A 168 -15.53 12.81 -31.40
C VAL A 168 -14.28 13.25 -30.66
N GLY A 169 -14.14 12.81 -29.40
CA GLY A 169 -12.98 13.11 -28.57
C GLY A 169 -12.76 12.10 -27.46
N ILE A 170 -11.56 12.12 -26.93
CA ILE A 170 -11.12 11.33 -25.79
C ILE A 170 -10.55 12.30 -24.75
N ALA A 171 -11.02 12.19 -23.49
CA ALA A 171 -10.66 13.14 -22.44
C ALA A 171 -10.42 12.49 -21.09
N LEU A 172 -9.90 13.28 -20.16
CA LEU A 172 -9.75 12.97 -18.74
C LEU A 172 -10.44 14.05 -17.91
N SER A 173 -10.96 13.67 -16.74
CA SER A 173 -11.60 14.58 -15.79
C SER A 173 -10.96 14.46 -14.41
N PRO A 174 -10.75 15.57 -13.68
CA PRO A 174 -10.24 15.53 -12.32
C PRO A 174 -11.19 14.84 -11.33
N GLU A 175 -12.47 14.72 -11.70
CA GLU A 175 -13.49 14.03 -10.90
C GLU A 175 -13.34 12.51 -10.93
N PHE A 176 -12.74 11.95 -11.98
CA PHE A 176 -12.68 10.52 -12.26
C PHE A 176 -11.26 10.00 -12.51
N ILE A 177 -10.30 10.44 -11.67
CA ILE A 177 -8.93 9.92 -11.69
C ILE A 177 -8.93 8.40 -11.41
N TYR A 178 -9.87 7.95 -10.56
CA TYR A 178 -10.10 6.55 -10.22
C TYR A 178 -11.58 6.26 -10.45
N ALA A 179 -11.92 5.77 -11.65
CA ALA A 179 -13.29 5.57 -12.10
C ALA A 179 -13.77 4.16 -11.75
N VAL A 180 -14.73 4.05 -10.83
CA VAL A 180 -15.31 2.77 -10.38
C VAL A 180 -16.79 2.72 -10.77
N GLY A 181 -17.18 1.66 -11.43
CA GLY A 181 -18.58 1.40 -11.81
C GLY A 181 -19.46 1.04 -10.61
N PRO A 182 -20.80 1.19 -10.75
CA PRO A 182 -21.75 0.82 -9.70
C PRO A 182 -21.63 -0.65 -9.29
N GLY A 183 -21.40 -0.88 -8.00
CA GLY A 183 -21.26 -2.22 -7.42
C GLY A 183 -19.88 -2.86 -7.58
N ASP A 184 -18.96 -2.23 -8.30
CA ASP A 184 -17.57 -2.66 -8.38
C ASP A 184 -16.73 -2.04 -7.24
N ILE A 185 -15.65 -2.70 -6.86
CA ILE A 185 -14.71 -2.22 -5.84
C ILE A 185 -13.49 -1.57 -6.52
N MET A 186 -13.16 -2.01 -7.73
CA MET A 186 -11.99 -1.60 -8.49
C MET A 186 -12.37 -1.04 -9.86
N PRO A 187 -11.55 -0.15 -10.45
CA PRO A 187 -11.74 0.32 -11.81
C PRO A 187 -11.75 -0.83 -12.81
N ASP A 188 -12.64 -0.76 -13.75
CA ASP A 188 -12.72 -1.64 -14.89
C ASP A 188 -13.00 -0.83 -16.16
N ASP A 189 -11.93 -0.41 -16.83
CA ASP A 189 -12.01 0.43 -18.01
C ASP A 189 -12.69 -0.25 -19.22
N ARG A 190 -12.88 -1.58 -19.17
CA ARG A 190 -13.64 -2.29 -20.22
C ARG A 190 -15.15 -2.25 -19.98
N ARG A 191 -15.55 -2.17 -18.72
CA ARG A 191 -16.96 -2.30 -18.33
C ARG A 191 -17.59 -1.01 -17.84
N PHE A 192 -16.76 -0.02 -17.48
CA PHE A 192 -17.24 1.27 -17.02
C PHE A 192 -16.66 2.41 -17.85
N GLY A 193 -17.55 3.10 -18.59
CA GLY A 193 -17.23 4.24 -19.45
C GLY A 193 -17.78 5.56 -18.89
N LEU A 194 -16.95 6.61 -18.95
CA LEU A 194 -17.41 7.97 -18.71
C LEU A 194 -17.65 8.65 -20.03
N ILE A 195 -18.83 9.23 -20.19
CA ILE A 195 -19.30 9.77 -21.46
C ILE A 195 -19.76 11.20 -21.24
N TRP A 196 -19.29 12.11 -22.04
CA TRP A 196 -19.72 13.50 -22.02
C TRP A 196 -20.43 13.84 -23.33
N MET A 197 -21.64 14.43 -23.22
CA MET A 197 -22.52 14.74 -24.30
C MET A 197 -23.04 16.17 -24.17
N SER A 198 -23.47 16.79 -25.29
CA SER A 198 -24.15 18.10 -25.28
C SER A 198 -25.33 18.09 -24.29
N GLU A 199 -25.47 19.16 -23.51
CA GLU A 199 -26.52 19.27 -22.48
C GLU A 199 -27.91 19.19 -23.09
N LYS A 200 -28.16 19.91 -24.21
CA LYS A 200 -29.44 19.91 -24.88
C LYS A 200 -29.85 18.53 -25.39
N ALA A 201 -28.87 17.78 -25.90
CA ALA A 201 -29.10 16.41 -26.36
C ALA A 201 -29.46 15.48 -25.21
N LEU A 202 -28.77 15.60 -24.07
CA LEU A 202 -29.01 14.78 -22.89
C LEU A 202 -30.29 15.18 -22.16
N ALA A 203 -30.60 16.49 -22.06
CA ALA A 203 -31.84 17.01 -21.51
C ALA A 203 -33.06 16.45 -22.26
N SER A 204 -33.03 16.52 -23.60
CA SER A 204 -34.11 15.97 -24.44
C SER A 204 -34.25 14.45 -24.33
N ALA A 205 -33.15 13.72 -24.08
CA ALA A 205 -33.21 12.27 -23.92
C ALA A 205 -33.85 11.83 -22.60
N TYR A 206 -33.72 12.65 -21.54
CA TYR A 206 -34.20 12.32 -20.19
C TYR A 206 -35.37 13.18 -19.72
N ASP A 207 -35.98 13.98 -20.60
CA ASP A 207 -37.06 14.92 -20.27
C ASP A 207 -36.64 15.90 -19.14
N LEU A 208 -35.39 16.39 -19.19
CA LEU A 208 -34.80 17.28 -18.20
C LEU A 208 -34.55 18.69 -18.82
N ASP A 209 -35.37 19.11 -19.74
CA ASP A 209 -35.30 20.47 -20.30
C ASP A 209 -35.43 21.49 -19.15
N ASP A 210 -34.51 22.48 -19.12
CA ASP A 210 -34.38 23.49 -18.08
C ASP A 210 -34.23 22.92 -16.64
N ALA A 211 -33.73 21.69 -16.52
CA ALA A 211 -33.49 21.02 -15.24
C ALA A 211 -32.10 20.40 -15.17
N PHE A 212 -31.66 20.12 -13.94
CA PHE A 212 -30.40 19.40 -13.70
C PHE A 212 -30.61 18.24 -12.73
N SER A 213 -29.68 17.27 -12.72
CA SER A 213 -29.71 16.14 -11.81
C SER A 213 -28.45 16.04 -10.93
N SER A 214 -27.43 16.84 -11.18
CA SER A 214 -26.19 16.90 -10.41
C SER A 214 -25.72 18.35 -10.30
N VAL A 215 -25.18 18.73 -9.16
CA VAL A 215 -24.60 20.03 -8.94
C VAL A 215 -23.25 19.90 -8.20
N SER A 216 -22.27 20.62 -8.66
CA SER A 216 -20.95 20.72 -8.08
C SER A 216 -20.65 22.16 -7.70
N LEU A 217 -20.03 22.39 -6.54
CA LEU A 217 -19.72 23.72 -6.01
C LEU A 217 -18.23 23.87 -5.77
N LYS A 218 -17.72 25.05 -6.04
CA LYS A 218 -16.43 25.53 -5.54
C LYS A 218 -16.67 26.48 -4.39
N LEU A 219 -15.90 26.31 -3.31
CA LEU A 219 -16.02 27.16 -2.14
C LEU A 219 -15.01 28.29 -2.13
N LEU A 220 -15.38 29.40 -1.48
CA LEU A 220 -14.46 30.46 -1.14
C LEU A 220 -13.45 29.99 -0.09
N ARG A 221 -12.24 30.52 -0.11
CA ARG A 221 -11.23 30.19 0.89
C ARG A 221 -11.73 30.54 2.31
N GLY A 222 -11.73 29.57 3.22
CA GLY A 222 -12.19 29.72 4.59
C GLY A 222 -13.69 29.58 4.80
N ALA A 223 -14.46 29.27 3.77
CA ALA A 223 -15.88 28.96 3.93
C ALA A 223 -16.07 27.64 4.70
N SER A 224 -17.14 27.58 5.50
CA SER A 224 -17.54 26.37 6.20
C SER A 224 -18.22 25.41 5.23
N GLU A 225 -17.51 24.32 4.87
CA GLU A 225 -18.04 23.27 3.99
C GLU A 225 -19.35 22.67 4.54
N SER A 226 -19.41 22.42 5.87
CA SER A 226 -20.58 21.83 6.52
C SER A 226 -21.81 22.75 6.46
N GLU A 227 -21.61 24.06 6.60
CA GLU A 227 -22.70 25.03 6.52
C GLU A 227 -23.24 25.15 5.10
N VAL A 228 -22.35 25.19 4.10
CA VAL A 228 -22.78 25.20 2.68
C VAL A 228 -23.52 23.91 2.32
N MET A 229 -23.03 22.76 2.75
CA MET A 229 -23.71 21.47 2.51
C MET A 229 -25.12 21.45 3.15
N MET A 230 -25.25 21.92 4.39
CA MET A 230 -26.55 21.97 5.08
C MET A 230 -27.55 22.85 4.34
N ARG A 231 -27.14 24.04 3.91
CA ARG A 231 -27.99 24.96 3.13
C ARG A 231 -28.36 24.35 1.78
N LEU A 232 -27.38 23.75 1.09
CA LEU A 232 -27.64 23.06 -0.19
C LEU A 232 -28.63 21.91 -0.02
N ASP A 233 -28.48 21.11 1.02
CA ASP A 233 -29.40 20.02 1.35
C ASP A 233 -30.84 20.51 1.55
N THR A 234 -31.02 21.60 2.28
CA THR A 234 -32.33 22.20 2.51
C THR A 234 -33.00 22.68 1.19
N MET A 235 -32.19 23.29 0.31
CA MET A 235 -32.68 23.76 -0.99
C MET A 235 -33.05 22.62 -1.93
N LEU A 236 -32.31 21.51 -1.89
CA LEU A 236 -32.48 20.37 -2.81
C LEU A 236 -33.50 19.33 -2.31
N GLU A 237 -33.90 19.36 -1.03
CA GLU A 237 -34.76 18.38 -0.41
C GLU A 237 -36.04 18.11 -1.20
N ARG A 238 -36.81 19.15 -1.56
CA ARG A 238 -38.05 19.06 -2.31
C ARG A 238 -37.91 18.56 -3.74
N TYR A 239 -36.65 18.53 -4.26
CA TYR A 239 -36.36 18.04 -5.61
C TYR A 239 -35.81 16.62 -5.63
N GLY A 240 -36.01 15.86 -4.54
CA GLY A 240 -35.49 14.51 -4.39
C GLY A 240 -33.97 14.49 -4.30
N GLY A 241 -33.36 15.53 -3.71
CA GLY A 241 -31.93 15.60 -3.50
C GLY A 241 -31.43 14.50 -2.60
N ARG A 242 -30.33 13.87 -2.93
CA ARG A 242 -29.52 13.08 -2.00
C ARG A 242 -28.60 14.04 -1.26
N ALA A 243 -28.27 13.74 0.00
CA ALA A 243 -27.48 14.66 0.81
C ALA A 243 -26.18 15.03 0.10
N ALA A 244 -25.86 16.33 0.17
CA ALA A 244 -24.61 16.87 -0.31
C ALA A 244 -23.43 16.24 0.41
N TYR A 245 -22.29 16.15 -0.26
CA TYR A 245 -21.06 15.62 0.30
C TYR A 245 -19.86 16.40 -0.18
N GLY A 246 -18.87 16.46 0.68
CA GLY A 246 -17.61 17.12 0.36
C GLY A 246 -16.66 16.25 -0.46
N ARG A 247 -15.56 16.87 -0.86
CA ARG A 247 -14.51 16.21 -1.64
C ARG A 247 -13.98 14.95 -0.97
N LYS A 248 -13.89 14.90 0.37
CA LYS A 248 -13.40 13.73 1.11
C LYS A 248 -14.21 12.46 0.83
N ASP A 249 -15.52 12.62 0.60
CA ASP A 249 -16.46 11.52 0.38
C ASP A 249 -16.67 11.21 -1.11
N GLN A 250 -16.05 11.99 -2.00
CA GLN A 250 -16.05 11.71 -3.44
C GLN A 250 -15.15 10.51 -3.72
N THR A 251 -15.69 9.47 -4.34
CA THR A 251 -15.08 8.13 -4.46
C THR A 251 -13.66 8.16 -5.01
N SER A 252 -13.44 8.82 -6.15
CA SER A 252 -12.13 8.90 -6.80
C SER A 252 -11.10 9.61 -5.92
N HIS A 253 -11.48 10.72 -5.28
CA HIS A 253 -10.63 11.46 -4.38
C HIS A 253 -10.31 10.67 -3.10
N ALA A 254 -11.30 9.96 -2.54
CA ALA A 254 -11.12 9.17 -1.34
C ALA A 254 -10.11 8.03 -1.55
N TRP A 255 -10.20 7.32 -2.69
CA TRP A 255 -9.23 6.28 -3.05
C TRP A 255 -7.82 6.84 -3.28
N LEU A 256 -7.71 7.96 -3.98
CA LEU A 256 -6.43 8.62 -4.20
C LEU A 256 -5.78 9.10 -2.89
N ASN A 257 -6.56 9.66 -1.98
CA ASN A 257 -6.08 10.04 -0.65
C ASN A 257 -5.65 8.83 0.18
N HIS A 258 -6.39 7.73 0.12
CA HIS A 258 -6.01 6.50 0.81
C HIS A 258 -4.63 6.00 0.33
N GLU A 259 -4.39 6.03 -0.98
CA GLU A 259 -3.08 5.66 -1.55
C GLU A 259 -1.97 6.60 -1.09
N LEU A 260 -2.22 7.90 -1.09
CA LEU A 260 -1.28 8.90 -0.58
C LEU A 260 -0.96 8.69 0.91
N ASP A 261 -1.97 8.43 1.73
CA ASP A 261 -1.77 8.15 3.16
C ASP A 261 -0.96 6.86 3.36
N MET A 262 -1.21 5.83 2.56
CA MET A 262 -0.45 4.59 2.58
C MET A 262 1.02 4.84 2.22
N LEU A 263 1.31 5.54 1.13
CA LEU A 263 2.69 5.89 0.73
C LEU A 263 3.39 6.75 1.79
N ASN A 264 2.70 7.72 2.38
CA ASN A 264 3.23 8.55 3.45
C ASN A 264 3.56 7.73 4.70
N ASN A 265 2.69 6.82 5.11
CA ASN A 265 2.94 5.92 6.24
C ASN A 265 4.11 4.96 5.97
N MET A 266 4.21 4.40 4.77
CA MET A 266 5.34 3.57 4.35
C MET A 266 6.65 4.36 4.37
N SER A 267 6.63 5.62 3.91
CA SER A 267 7.82 6.50 3.91
C SER A 267 8.35 6.80 5.31
N ARG A 268 7.49 6.78 6.32
CA ARG A 268 7.85 7.01 7.74
C ARG A 268 8.26 5.74 8.47
N THR A 269 7.82 4.56 8.00
CA THR A 269 8.01 3.29 8.73
C THR A 269 9.21 2.51 8.20
N LEU A 270 9.32 2.31 6.89
CA LEU A 270 10.35 1.44 6.31
C LEU A 270 11.77 2.04 6.32
N PRO A 271 12.03 3.29 5.85
CA PRO A 271 13.38 3.83 5.79
C PRO A 271 14.11 3.88 7.14
N PRO A 272 13.46 4.26 8.27
CA PRO A 272 14.12 4.22 9.58
C PRO A 272 14.62 2.84 9.97
N ILE A 273 13.89 1.76 9.62
CA ILE A 273 14.29 0.39 9.90
C ILE A 273 15.59 0.05 9.14
N PHE A 274 15.63 0.37 7.84
CA PHE A 274 16.82 0.17 7.02
C PHE A 274 18.03 0.98 7.52
N LEU A 275 17.82 2.25 7.89
CA LEU A 275 18.88 3.10 8.43
C LEU A 275 19.38 2.62 9.79
N LEU A 276 18.50 2.07 10.64
CA LEU A 276 18.89 1.48 11.93
C LEU A 276 19.79 0.26 11.71
N VAL A 277 19.44 -0.62 10.78
CA VAL A 277 20.30 -1.76 10.41
C VAL A 277 21.63 -1.28 9.86
N SER A 278 21.63 -0.24 9.02
CA SER A 278 22.86 0.36 8.49
C SER A 278 23.74 0.93 9.58
N ALA A 279 23.19 1.69 10.53
CA ALA A 279 23.91 2.23 11.68
C ALA A 279 24.52 1.12 12.53
N PHE A 280 23.77 0.04 12.74
CA PHE A 280 24.23 -1.14 13.45
C PHE A 280 25.43 -1.81 12.76
N LEU A 281 25.39 -1.98 11.43
CA LEU A 281 26.50 -2.54 10.66
C LEU A 281 27.74 -1.64 10.65
N VAL A 282 27.55 -0.34 10.55
CA VAL A 282 28.64 0.63 10.68
C VAL A 282 29.31 0.49 12.05
N ASN A 283 28.51 0.42 13.13
CA ASN A 283 29.04 0.20 14.47
C ASN A 283 29.85 -1.08 14.57
N LEU A 284 29.29 -2.20 14.11
CA LEU A 284 29.95 -3.51 14.17
C LEU A 284 31.29 -3.51 13.42
N THR A 285 31.30 -2.94 12.21
CA THR A 285 32.48 -2.94 11.35
C THR A 285 33.55 -1.98 11.86
N LEU A 286 33.16 -0.79 12.31
CA LEU A 286 34.10 0.20 12.79
C LEU A 286 34.73 -0.19 14.14
N SER A 287 33.94 -0.66 15.11
CA SER A 287 34.43 -1.15 16.41
C SER A 287 35.53 -2.20 16.24
N ARG A 288 35.34 -2.99 15.22
CA ARG A 288 36.24 -4.04 14.89
C ARG A 288 37.51 -3.56 14.13
N LEU A 289 37.35 -2.65 13.14
CA LEU A 289 38.50 -2.03 12.50
C LEU A 289 39.42 -1.42 13.56
N VAL A 290 38.84 -0.73 14.53
CA VAL A 290 39.57 -0.17 15.70
C VAL A 290 40.26 -1.26 16.52
N ALA A 291 39.62 -2.40 16.76
CA ALA A 291 40.22 -3.50 17.50
C ALA A 291 41.40 -4.15 16.75
N LEU A 292 41.29 -4.31 15.41
CA LEU A 292 42.37 -4.86 14.58
C LEU A 292 43.55 -3.91 14.41
N GLU A 293 43.29 -2.62 14.37
CA GLU A 293 44.32 -1.58 14.19
C GLU A 293 44.81 -0.99 15.52
N ARG A 294 44.50 -1.66 16.65
CA ARG A 294 44.81 -1.19 18.00
C ARG A 294 46.31 -0.82 18.16
N GLU A 295 47.21 -1.66 17.67
CA GLU A 295 48.66 -1.42 17.72
C GLU A 295 49.06 -0.18 16.90
N GLN A 296 48.47 0.00 15.71
CA GLN A 296 48.70 1.17 14.86
C GLN A 296 48.16 2.45 15.49
N ILE A 297 46.98 2.38 16.15
CA ILE A 297 46.42 3.49 16.90
C ILE A 297 47.34 3.88 18.06
N GLY A 298 47.85 2.88 18.79
CA GLY A 298 48.83 3.10 19.87
C GLY A 298 50.11 3.77 19.36
N LEU A 299 50.66 3.30 18.23
CA LEU A 299 51.82 3.89 17.59
C LEU A 299 51.59 5.33 17.15
N MET A 300 50.46 5.61 16.50
CA MET A 300 50.08 6.98 16.10
C MET A 300 50.00 7.92 17.30
N LYS A 301 49.40 7.47 18.42
CA LYS A 301 49.35 8.27 19.66
C LYS A 301 50.76 8.48 20.27
N ALA A 302 51.60 7.47 20.24
CA ALA A 302 52.99 7.57 20.72
C ALA A 302 53.80 8.52 19.87
N LEU A 303 53.53 8.61 18.56
CA LEU A 303 54.16 9.58 17.61
C LEU A 303 53.57 11.00 17.73
N GLY A 304 52.70 11.27 18.69
CA GLY A 304 52.16 12.62 18.95
C GLY A 304 50.87 13.00 18.21
N TYR A 305 50.24 12.09 17.46
CA TYR A 305 48.91 12.39 16.89
C TYR A 305 47.88 12.53 17.99
N ASN A 306 47.12 13.62 17.98
CA ASN A 306 46.07 13.84 18.97
C ASN A 306 44.83 12.95 18.68
N ASN A 307 44.04 12.73 19.71
CA ASN A 307 42.83 11.90 19.61
C ASN A 307 41.87 12.38 18.52
N ALA A 308 41.74 13.71 18.33
CA ALA A 308 40.87 14.29 17.33
C ALA A 308 41.29 13.94 15.89
N SER A 309 42.62 13.94 15.61
CA SER A 309 43.10 13.58 14.28
C SER A 309 42.88 12.11 13.94
N ILE A 310 43.03 11.23 14.94
CA ILE A 310 42.80 9.79 14.76
C ILE A 310 41.26 9.52 14.59
N VAL A 311 40.43 10.12 15.44
CA VAL A 311 38.96 10.03 15.30
C VAL A 311 38.53 10.56 13.94
N MET A 312 39.08 11.69 13.48
CA MET A 312 38.74 12.23 12.17
C MET A 312 39.16 11.31 11.01
N HIS A 313 40.25 10.58 11.14
CA HIS A 313 40.66 9.58 10.14
C HIS A 313 39.62 8.46 9.99
N TYR A 314 39.14 7.86 11.10
CA TYR A 314 38.12 6.82 11.07
C TYR A 314 36.74 7.37 10.68
N LEU A 315 36.44 8.62 11.04
CA LEU A 315 35.21 9.29 10.60
C LEU A 315 35.20 9.51 9.09
N LYS A 316 36.33 9.94 8.51
CA LYS A 316 36.49 10.06 7.05
C LYS A 316 36.23 8.72 6.34
N PHE A 317 36.72 7.61 6.91
CA PHE A 317 36.48 6.27 6.36
C PHE A 317 34.98 5.94 6.32
N VAL A 318 34.24 6.21 7.40
CA VAL A 318 32.78 6.05 7.45
C VAL A 318 32.09 6.95 6.43
N VAL A 319 32.48 8.23 6.37
CA VAL A 319 31.87 9.20 5.42
C VAL A 319 32.04 8.75 3.97
N VAL A 320 33.20 8.23 3.60
CA VAL A 320 33.43 7.71 2.23
C VAL A 320 32.50 6.56 1.91
N ILE A 321 32.33 5.61 2.85
CA ILE A 321 31.38 4.48 2.68
C ILE A 321 29.94 4.99 2.53
N VAL A 322 29.56 5.92 3.39
CA VAL A 322 28.20 6.52 3.36
C VAL A 322 27.96 7.25 2.04
N MET A 323 28.93 8.02 1.56
CA MET A 323 28.79 8.72 0.27
C MET A 323 28.62 7.77 -0.91
N ILE A 324 29.35 6.65 -0.93
CA ILE A 324 29.15 5.59 -1.94
C ILE A 324 27.72 5.03 -1.84
N GLY A 325 27.26 4.73 -0.62
CA GLY A 325 25.91 4.24 -0.35
C GLY A 325 24.84 5.24 -0.79
N ILE A 326 25.02 6.54 -0.51
CA ILE A 326 24.12 7.61 -0.93
C ILE A 326 24.04 7.68 -2.46
N VAL A 327 25.16 7.66 -3.17
CA VAL A 327 25.18 7.73 -4.64
C VAL A 327 24.44 6.53 -5.26
N ILE A 328 24.79 5.31 -4.83
CA ILE A 328 24.14 4.09 -5.33
C ILE A 328 22.64 4.09 -4.97
N GLY A 329 22.33 4.41 -3.72
CA GLY A 329 20.95 4.44 -3.22
C GLY A 329 20.11 5.51 -3.90
N SER A 330 20.67 6.68 -4.17
CA SER A 330 19.97 7.76 -4.91
C SER A 330 19.67 7.35 -6.35
N ALA A 331 20.64 6.74 -7.04
CA ALA A 331 20.43 6.25 -8.39
C ALA A 331 19.36 5.13 -8.44
N ALA A 332 19.49 4.14 -7.56
CA ALA A 332 18.55 3.02 -7.47
C ALA A 332 17.16 3.49 -7.04
N GLY A 333 17.06 4.34 -6.01
CA GLY A 333 15.79 4.86 -5.50
C GLY A 333 15.06 5.73 -6.53
N THR A 334 15.77 6.54 -7.29
CA THR A 334 15.19 7.33 -8.40
C THR A 334 14.68 6.42 -9.51
N TRP A 335 15.47 5.43 -9.92
CA TRP A 335 15.06 4.48 -10.95
C TRP A 335 13.82 3.67 -10.53
N LEU A 336 13.82 3.14 -9.31
CA LEU A 336 12.68 2.41 -8.75
C LEU A 336 11.47 3.32 -8.59
N GLY A 337 11.67 4.56 -8.10
CA GLY A 337 10.61 5.54 -7.95
C GLY A 337 9.94 5.88 -9.27
N MET A 338 10.71 6.08 -10.35
CA MET A 338 10.15 6.28 -11.68
C MET A 338 9.31 5.10 -12.17
N ARG A 339 9.76 3.87 -11.91
CA ARG A 339 9.02 2.65 -12.26
C ARG A 339 7.70 2.52 -11.50
N ILE A 340 7.72 2.75 -10.19
CA ILE A 340 6.51 2.71 -9.36
C ILE A 340 5.54 3.83 -9.74
N THR A 341 6.04 5.06 -9.95
CA THR A 341 5.19 6.17 -10.40
C THR A 341 4.54 5.87 -11.75
N SER A 342 5.24 5.23 -12.69
CA SER A 342 4.62 4.81 -13.95
C SER A 342 3.53 3.76 -13.77
N LEU A 343 3.70 2.82 -12.83
CA LEU A 343 2.65 1.83 -12.51
C LEU A 343 1.41 2.47 -11.90
N PHE A 344 1.56 3.53 -11.09
CA PHE A 344 0.41 4.29 -10.61
C PHE A 344 -0.37 4.97 -11.73
N GLY A 345 0.29 5.35 -12.84
CA GLY A 345 -0.34 5.89 -14.03
C GLY A 345 -1.29 4.92 -14.73
N ASP A 346 -1.13 3.60 -14.54
CA ASP A 346 -2.01 2.59 -15.11
C ASP A 346 -3.35 2.47 -14.36
N PHE A 347 -3.41 2.97 -13.12
CA PHE A 347 -4.60 2.90 -12.26
C PHE A 347 -5.24 4.25 -12.00
N PHE A 348 -4.41 5.29 -11.89
CA PHE A 348 -4.84 6.67 -11.68
C PHE A 348 -4.66 7.44 -12.97
N HIS A 349 -5.77 7.73 -13.63
CA HIS A 349 -5.78 8.39 -14.94
C HIS A 349 -5.48 9.89 -14.81
N PHE A 350 -4.19 10.22 -14.79
CA PHE A 350 -3.72 11.61 -14.82
C PHE A 350 -3.33 12.04 -16.24
N PRO A 351 -3.53 13.31 -16.62
CA PRO A 351 -3.04 13.84 -17.88
C PRO A 351 -1.52 13.71 -18.04
N PHE A 352 -0.83 13.83 -16.93
CA PHE A 352 0.63 13.71 -16.81
C PHE A 352 0.96 13.22 -15.40
N LEU A 353 1.85 12.29 -15.31
CA LEU A 353 2.39 11.78 -14.03
C LEU A 353 3.89 11.58 -14.21
N VAL A 354 4.69 12.45 -13.57
CA VAL A 354 6.14 12.43 -13.68
C VAL A 354 6.76 12.34 -12.29
N PHE A 355 7.73 11.46 -12.13
CA PHE A 355 8.46 11.35 -10.88
C PHE A 355 9.24 12.64 -10.57
N THR A 356 8.90 13.28 -9.47
CA THR A 356 9.51 14.56 -9.06
C THR A 356 10.90 14.34 -8.45
N LYS A 357 11.92 14.88 -9.09
CA LYS A 357 13.33 14.82 -8.63
C LYS A 357 13.67 16.07 -7.80
N SER A 358 13.04 16.23 -6.63
CA SER A 358 13.27 17.39 -5.76
C SER A 358 14.65 17.29 -5.10
N PRO A 359 15.56 18.29 -5.24
CA PRO A 359 16.90 18.26 -4.65
C PRO A 359 16.90 18.12 -3.13
N ASP A 360 15.90 18.70 -2.44
CA ASP A 360 15.74 18.61 -0.99
C ASP A 360 15.56 17.16 -0.52
N LEU A 361 14.88 16.30 -1.29
CA LEU A 361 14.70 14.88 -0.97
C LEU A 361 16.06 14.17 -0.90
N TYR A 362 16.93 14.42 -1.86
CA TYR A 362 18.27 13.82 -1.87
C TYR A 362 19.14 14.33 -0.72
N VAL A 363 19.01 15.62 -0.39
CA VAL A 363 19.73 16.23 0.75
C VAL A 363 19.24 15.62 2.07
N ILE A 364 17.94 15.48 2.26
CA ILE A 364 17.35 14.83 3.46
C ILE A 364 17.81 13.39 3.57
N ALA A 365 17.76 12.61 2.48
CA ALA A 365 18.22 11.22 2.46
C ALA A 365 19.70 11.10 2.81
N ALA A 366 20.54 11.98 2.26
CA ALA A 366 21.97 12.05 2.55
C ALA A 366 22.22 12.42 4.02
N ALA A 367 21.53 13.45 4.54
CA ALA A 367 21.67 13.89 5.92
C ALA A 367 21.27 12.81 6.92
N LEU A 368 20.10 12.18 6.72
CA LEU A 368 19.62 11.08 7.59
C LEU A 368 20.57 9.89 7.58
N SER A 369 21.09 9.50 6.42
CA SER A 369 22.05 8.41 6.30
C SER A 369 23.38 8.72 6.96
N LEU A 370 23.86 9.95 6.83
CA LEU A 370 25.09 10.41 7.48
C LEU A 370 24.94 10.45 9.00
N VAL A 371 23.81 10.97 9.50
CA VAL A 371 23.50 11.00 10.94
C VAL A 371 23.40 9.57 11.50
N ALA A 372 22.70 8.68 10.83
CA ALA A 372 22.57 7.28 11.25
C ALA A 372 23.95 6.59 11.32
N ALA A 373 24.80 6.80 10.32
CA ALA A 373 26.15 6.23 10.28
C ALA A 373 27.07 6.82 11.37
N ILE A 374 26.99 8.12 11.63
CA ILE A 374 27.75 8.77 12.70
C ILE A 374 27.31 8.22 14.07
N ILE A 375 25.99 8.09 14.31
CA ILE A 375 25.47 7.47 15.55
C ILE A 375 26.00 6.05 15.70
N GLY A 376 26.00 5.26 14.63
CA GLY A 376 26.59 3.94 14.61
C GLY A 376 28.08 3.93 14.94
N ALA A 377 28.82 4.93 14.47
CA ALA A 377 30.27 5.04 14.67
C ALA A 377 30.67 5.50 16.08
N VAL A 378 29.79 6.20 16.82
CA VAL A 378 30.11 6.87 18.10
C VAL A 378 30.79 5.93 19.12
N ARG A 379 30.27 4.71 19.27
CA ARG A 379 30.83 3.74 20.24
C ARG A 379 32.26 3.36 19.88
N ALA A 380 32.51 3.03 18.61
CA ALA A 380 33.84 2.66 18.14
C ALA A 380 34.84 3.83 18.26
N LEU A 381 34.40 5.05 17.94
CA LEU A 381 35.19 6.26 18.07
C LEU A 381 35.53 6.58 19.53
N ARG A 382 34.65 6.33 20.47
CA ARG A 382 34.92 6.46 21.91
C ARG A 382 35.97 5.45 22.37
N GLU A 383 35.98 4.23 21.85
CA GLU A 383 37.02 3.24 22.12
C GLU A 383 38.41 3.75 21.67
N VAL A 384 38.51 4.36 20.48
CA VAL A 384 39.77 4.99 20.01
C VAL A 384 40.27 6.02 21.02
N VAL A 385 39.42 6.91 21.51
CA VAL A 385 39.79 7.96 22.46
C VAL A 385 40.33 7.38 23.77
N ARG A 386 39.65 6.36 24.31
CA ARG A 386 39.95 5.73 25.61
C ARG A 386 41.20 4.85 25.58
N LEU A 387 41.69 4.46 24.42
CA LEU A 387 42.83 3.57 24.27
C LEU A 387 44.13 4.29 24.66
N ALA A 388 44.75 3.93 25.80
CA ALA A 388 46.08 4.45 26.18
C ALA A 388 47.16 3.83 25.31
N PRO A 389 48.19 4.61 24.86
CA PRO A 389 49.25 4.14 23.95
C PRO A 389 49.96 2.87 24.49
N ALA A 390 50.38 2.88 25.73
CA ALA A 390 51.07 1.74 26.35
C ALA A 390 50.22 0.46 26.40
N VAL A 391 48.91 0.58 26.70
CA VAL A 391 47.94 -0.54 26.72
C VAL A 391 47.63 -1.02 25.31
N ALA A 392 47.65 -0.12 24.33
CA ALA A 392 47.35 -0.45 22.94
C ALA A 392 48.45 -1.31 22.30
N MET A 393 49.72 -1.08 22.68
CA MET A 393 50.85 -1.81 22.17
C MET A 393 51.17 -3.13 22.89
N GLN A 394 50.51 -3.41 24.02
CA GLN A 394 50.62 -4.70 24.72
C GLN A 394 49.72 -5.76 24.05
N ALA A 395 50.26 -6.99 23.97
CA ALA A 395 49.47 -8.12 23.54
C ALA A 395 48.22 -8.29 24.44
N PRO A 396 47.01 -8.57 23.87
CA PRO A 396 45.80 -8.75 24.65
C PRO A 396 45.99 -9.89 25.65
N ALA A 397 45.58 -9.66 26.91
CA ALA A 397 45.63 -10.66 27.95
C ALA A 397 44.96 -11.97 27.52
N PRO A 398 45.52 -13.14 27.87
CA PRO A 398 44.95 -14.41 27.51
C PRO A 398 43.52 -14.53 28.12
N PRO A 399 42.55 -14.94 27.30
CA PRO A 399 41.14 -14.96 27.74
C PRO A 399 40.92 -16.01 28.82
N ARG A 400 40.19 -15.63 29.86
CA ARG A 400 39.76 -16.55 30.92
C ARG A 400 38.62 -17.44 30.42
N TYR A 401 38.79 -18.77 30.51
CA TYR A 401 37.75 -19.76 30.17
C TYR A 401 36.76 -19.89 31.34
N ARG A 402 35.51 -19.43 31.10
CA ARG A 402 34.35 -19.78 31.96
C ARG A 402 33.70 -21.03 31.40
N ARG A 403 33.55 -22.08 32.22
CA ARG A 403 32.73 -23.24 31.90
C ARG A 403 31.27 -22.83 32.06
N LEU A 404 30.55 -22.77 30.96
CA LEU A 404 29.12 -22.36 30.95
C LEU A 404 28.14 -23.52 31.18
N LEU A 405 28.57 -24.75 31.02
CA LEU A 405 27.77 -25.94 31.33
C LEU A 405 28.45 -26.69 32.50
N PRO A 406 27.71 -27.02 33.56
CA PRO A 406 28.24 -27.91 34.60
C PRO A 406 28.59 -29.26 33.99
N ALA A 407 29.70 -29.85 34.42
CA ALA A 407 30.25 -31.13 33.96
C ALA A 407 29.27 -32.31 34.08
N SER A 408 28.14 -32.10 34.78
CA SER A 408 27.09 -33.09 35.03
C SER A 408 26.21 -33.45 33.84
N PHE A 409 26.22 -32.68 32.74
CA PHE A 409 25.33 -32.93 31.60
C PHE A 409 25.88 -33.90 30.56
N GLY A 410 27.11 -34.37 30.63
CA GLY A 410 27.61 -35.43 29.73
C GLY A 410 27.59 -35.14 28.23
N VAL A 411 27.12 -33.97 27.83
CA VAL A 411 26.91 -33.55 26.43
C VAL A 411 28.25 -33.48 25.65
N ASP A 412 29.36 -33.22 26.39
CA ASP A 412 30.71 -33.17 25.80
C ASP A 412 31.18 -34.54 25.21
N ARG A 413 30.55 -35.66 25.63
CA ARG A 413 30.90 -37.02 25.22
C ARG A 413 30.31 -37.42 23.84
N PHE A 414 29.21 -36.74 23.43
CA PHE A 414 28.51 -37.00 22.18
C PHE A 414 28.84 -36.01 21.05
N MET A 415 29.57 -34.93 21.32
CA MET A 415 29.88 -33.88 20.35
C MET A 415 31.24 -34.13 19.69
N SER A 416 31.28 -33.92 18.37
CA SER A 416 32.55 -33.90 17.64
C SER A 416 33.43 -32.74 18.12
N GLN A 417 34.77 -32.94 18.10
CA GLN A 417 35.70 -31.87 18.50
C GLN A 417 35.44 -30.51 17.79
N PRO A 418 35.15 -30.44 16.48
CA PRO A 418 34.81 -29.19 15.82
C PRO A 418 33.57 -28.50 16.40
N THR A 419 32.54 -29.28 16.77
CA THR A 419 31.30 -28.74 17.35
C THR A 419 31.52 -28.16 18.74
N THR A 420 32.35 -28.85 19.58
CA THR A 420 32.71 -28.35 20.91
C THR A 420 33.55 -27.06 20.82
N MET A 421 34.49 -26.98 19.87
CA MET A 421 35.28 -25.74 19.63
C MET A 421 34.38 -24.57 19.17
N MET A 422 33.43 -24.81 18.31
CA MET A 422 32.45 -23.84 17.83
C MET A 422 31.61 -23.30 19.02
N LEU A 423 31.05 -24.17 19.84
CA LEU A 423 30.19 -23.79 20.96
C LEU A 423 30.96 -22.97 22.02
N ARG A 424 32.20 -23.39 22.31
CA ARG A 424 33.09 -22.66 23.21
C ARG A 424 33.43 -21.27 22.68
N ASN A 425 33.56 -21.09 21.35
CA ASN A 425 33.81 -19.80 20.75
C ASN A 425 32.60 -18.85 20.86
N ILE A 426 31.40 -19.34 20.59
CA ILE A 426 30.16 -18.55 20.73
C ILE A 426 29.99 -18.06 22.18
N THR A 427 30.25 -18.94 23.15
CA THR A 427 30.13 -18.64 24.57
C THR A 427 31.24 -17.76 25.10
N ARG A 428 32.43 -17.79 24.47
CA ARG A 428 33.57 -16.93 24.80
C ARG A 428 33.33 -15.47 24.43
N HIS A 429 32.62 -15.22 23.34
CA HIS A 429 32.34 -13.88 22.84
C HIS A 429 30.84 -13.59 22.75
N PRO A 430 30.08 -13.60 23.88
CA PRO A 430 28.62 -13.56 23.87
C PRO A 430 28.06 -12.28 23.26
N VAL A 431 28.69 -11.13 23.52
CA VAL A 431 28.28 -9.84 22.98
C VAL A 431 28.40 -9.82 21.44
N ARG A 432 29.46 -10.39 20.90
CA ARG A 432 29.66 -10.49 19.47
C ARG A 432 28.65 -11.42 18.82
N SER A 433 28.46 -12.62 19.41
CA SER A 433 27.47 -13.59 18.92
C SER A 433 26.07 -13.02 18.95
N LEU A 434 25.71 -12.30 20.03
CA LEU A 434 24.42 -11.58 20.13
C LEU A 434 24.24 -10.55 19.02
N PHE A 435 25.25 -9.72 18.76
CA PHE A 435 25.16 -8.72 17.71
C PHE A 435 25.06 -9.33 16.31
N THR A 436 25.80 -10.42 16.03
CA THR A 436 25.68 -11.14 14.77
C THR A 436 24.29 -11.72 14.61
N THR A 437 23.76 -12.40 15.63
CA THR A 437 22.40 -12.95 15.66
C THR A 437 21.36 -11.88 15.47
N LEU A 438 21.49 -10.74 16.16
CA LEU A 438 20.56 -9.62 16.03
C LEU A 438 20.58 -9.03 14.61
N GLY A 439 21.74 -8.86 14.00
CA GLY A 439 21.85 -8.37 12.63
C GLY A 439 21.17 -9.29 11.60
N ILE A 440 21.34 -10.61 11.75
CA ILE A 440 20.69 -11.59 10.89
C ILE A 440 19.18 -11.62 11.18
N ALA A 441 18.76 -11.55 12.45
CA ALA A 441 17.37 -11.49 12.87
C ALA A 441 16.64 -10.27 12.29
N LEU A 442 17.28 -9.09 12.28
CA LEU A 442 16.73 -7.89 11.66
C LEU A 442 16.56 -8.05 10.15
N ALA A 443 17.49 -8.71 9.47
CA ALA A 443 17.35 -9.00 8.03
C ALA A 443 16.16 -9.94 7.77
N THR A 444 15.98 -10.99 8.58
CA THR A 444 14.81 -11.87 8.53
C THR A 444 13.52 -11.09 8.80
N ALA A 445 13.53 -10.21 9.79
CA ALA A 445 12.37 -9.38 10.15
C ALA A 445 11.92 -8.46 8.99
N ILE A 446 12.87 -7.81 8.29
CA ILE A 446 12.55 -6.97 7.12
C ILE A 446 11.91 -7.82 6.01
N LEU A 447 12.41 -9.04 5.76
CA LEU A 447 11.83 -9.96 4.79
C LEU A 447 10.38 -10.32 5.14
N ILE A 448 10.10 -10.63 6.40
CA ILE A 448 8.74 -10.94 6.85
C ILE A 448 7.80 -9.76 6.63
N VAL A 449 8.21 -8.54 6.99
CA VAL A 449 7.42 -7.32 6.74
C VAL A 449 7.17 -7.09 5.26
N SER A 450 8.16 -7.36 4.41
CA SER A 450 8.03 -7.20 2.95
C SER A 450 7.03 -8.18 2.34
N LEU A 451 6.96 -9.39 2.85
CA LEU A 451 6.09 -10.47 2.34
C LEU A 451 4.70 -10.47 2.97
N PHE A 452 4.56 -9.98 4.20
CA PHE A 452 3.30 -9.92 4.95
C PHE A 452 2.14 -9.29 4.15
N THR A 453 2.42 -8.25 3.37
CA THR A 453 1.38 -7.56 2.58
C THR A 453 0.73 -8.50 1.55
N GLY A 454 1.50 -9.44 0.99
CA GLY A 454 0.99 -10.46 0.08
C GLY A 454 -0.01 -11.40 0.78
N ASP A 455 0.39 -11.98 1.92
CA ASP A 455 -0.45 -12.89 2.73
C ASP A 455 -1.78 -12.22 3.11
N ALA A 456 -1.67 -10.97 3.57
CA ALA A 456 -2.80 -10.18 4.02
C ALA A 456 -3.79 -9.88 2.88
N MET A 457 -3.30 -9.67 1.66
CA MET A 457 -4.15 -9.45 0.48
C MET A 457 -4.79 -10.74 -0.02
N GLU A 458 -4.09 -11.87 0.03
CA GLU A 458 -4.68 -13.15 -0.33
C GLU A 458 -5.82 -13.52 0.60
N GLN A 459 -5.65 -13.30 1.90
CA GLN A 459 -6.75 -13.49 2.86
C GLN A 459 -7.91 -12.50 2.63
N LEU A 460 -7.63 -11.25 2.31
CA LEU A 460 -8.66 -10.28 1.98
C LEU A 460 -9.49 -10.75 0.78
N ILE A 461 -8.84 -11.32 -0.25
CA ILE A 461 -9.51 -11.93 -1.40
C ILE A 461 -10.39 -13.09 -0.95
N ASP A 462 -9.85 -14.01 -0.15
CA ASP A 462 -10.57 -15.20 0.29
C ASP A 462 -11.80 -14.87 1.11
N VAL A 463 -11.68 -13.94 2.04
CA VAL A 463 -12.81 -13.54 2.88
C VAL A 463 -13.85 -12.75 2.08
N THR A 464 -13.41 -11.79 1.27
CA THR A 464 -14.34 -10.94 0.53
C THR A 464 -15.05 -11.69 -0.59
N TYR A 465 -14.31 -12.39 -1.44
CA TYR A 465 -14.84 -12.95 -2.69
C TYR A 465 -15.33 -14.40 -2.58
N PHE A 466 -14.94 -15.14 -1.55
CA PHE A 466 -15.38 -16.54 -1.41
C PHE A 466 -16.17 -16.81 -0.14
N LEU A 467 -15.94 -16.06 0.94
CA LEU A 467 -16.65 -16.27 2.19
C LEU A 467 -17.86 -15.34 2.31
N ALA A 468 -17.71 -14.03 2.06
CA ALA A 468 -18.75 -13.02 2.20
C ALA A 468 -19.57 -12.89 0.91
N ASP A 469 -18.95 -12.50 -0.19
CA ASP A 469 -19.62 -12.25 -1.47
C ASP A 469 -19.59 -13.51 -2.33
N ARG A 470 -20.72 -14.21 -2.44
CA ARG A 470 -20.86 -15.48 -3.16
C ARG A 470 -21.73 -15.37 -4.42
N GLN A 471 -22.29 -14.20 -4.68
CA GLN A 471 -23.05 -13.92 -5.90
C GLN A 471 -22.14 -13.97 -7.13
N ASP A 472 -22.66 -14.36 -8.27
CA ASP A 472 -21.97 -14.25 -9.57
C ASP A 472 -22.08 -12.84 -10.16
N ALA A 473 -23.22 -12.17 -9.90
CA ALA A 473 -23.46 -10.82 -10.37
C ALA A 473 -24.39 -10.04 -9.44
N THR A 474 -24.28 -8.71 -9.49
CA THR A 474 -25.20 -7.77 -8.85
C THR A 474 -25.86 -6.91 -9.93
N VAL A 475 -27.19 -7.03 -10.08
CA VAL A 475 -28.01 -6.24 -10.98
C VAL A 475 -28.44 -4.97 -10.25
N SER A 476 -28.08 -3.79 -10.73
CA SER A 476 -28.48 -2.50 -10.18
C SER A 476 -29.56 -1.85 -11.04
N PHE A 477 -30.52 -1.16 -10.41
CA PHE A 477 -31.62 -0.50 -11.09
C PHE A 477 -31.43 1.02 -11.16
N VAL A 478 -31.99 1.63 -12.19
CA VAL A 478 -32.00 3.10 -12.37
C VAL A 478 -32.67 3.80 -11.19
N GLU A 479 -33.80 3.22 -10.74
CA GLU A 479 -34.57 3.70 -9.60
C GLU A 479 -34.94 2.54 -8.69
N LYS A 480 -35.34 2.83 -7.43
CA LYS A 480 -35.86 1.83 -6.53
C LYS A 480 -37.10 1.15 -7.13
N ARG A 481 -37.22 -0.17 -6.98
CA ARG A 481 -38.31 -1.00 -7.50
C ARG A 481 -39.02 -1.72 -6.38
N PRO A 482 -40.30 -2.05 -6.55
CA PRO A 482 -41.00 -2.97 -5.65
C PRO A 482 -40.29 -4.32 -5.60
N ARG A 483 -40.44 -5.04 -4.48
CA ARG A 483 -39.79 -6.35 -4.25
C ARG A 483 -40.11 -7.40 -5.32
N ASP A 484 -41.25 -7.25 -6.01
CA ASP A 484 -41.71 -8.18 -7.07
C ASP A 484 -40.72 -8.29 -8.24
N VAL A 485 -39.89 -7.30 -8.48
CA VAL A 485 -38.84 -7.34 -9.51
C VAL A 485 -37.83 -8.49 -9.27
N VAL A 486 -37.67 -8.95 -8.02
CA VAL A 486 -36.82 -10.12 -7.70
C VAL A 486 -37.32 -11.37 -8.42
N LEU A 487 -38.65 -11.57 -8.50
CA LEU A 487 -39.25 -12.70 -9.20
C LEU A 487 -39.05 -12.60 -10.72
N GLN A 488 -39.03 -11.38 -11.26
CA GLN A 488 -38.75 -11.16 -12.68
C GLN A 488 -37.32 -11.54 -13.02
N ILE A 489 -36.35 -11.09 -12.21
CA ILE A 489 -34.94 -11.44 -12.39
C ILE A 489 -34.68 -12.93 -12.14
N ALA A 490 -35.32 -13.54 -11.15
CA ALA A 490 -35.20 -14.97 -10.84
C ALA A 490 -35.69 -15.89 -11.98
N ARG A 491 -36.55 -15.39 -12.88
CA ARG A 491 -37.04 -16.12 -14.04
C ARG A 491 -36.18 -15.98 -15.29
N LEU A 492 -35.15 -15.17 -15.23
CA LEU A 492 -34.23 -14.99 -16.38
C LEU A 492 -33.42 -16.27 -16.63
N PRO A 493 -33.03 -16.51 -17.89
CA PRO A 493 -32.24 -17.68 -18.25
C PRO A 493 -30.97 -17.78 -17.39
N GLY A 494 -30.75 -18.94 -16.80
CA GLY A 494 -29.54 -19.23 -16.05
C GLY A 494 -29.47 -18.68 -14.63
N VAL A 495 -30.50 -18.00 -14.14
CA VAL A 495 -30.53 -17.55 -12.74
C VAL A 495 -30.90 -18.73 -11.84
N LEU A 496 -30.00 -19.08 -10.91
CA LEU A 496 -30.17 -20.14 -9.92
C LEU A 496 -30.78 -19.63 -8.63
N ALA A 497 -30.35 -18.42 -8.20
CA ALA A 497 -30.86 -17.75 -7.01
C ALA A 497 -30.80 -16.23 -7.19
N ALA A 498 -31.75 -15.52 -6.55
CA ALA A 498 -31.81 -14.07 -6.58
C ALA A 498 -32.17 -13.54 -5.19
N GLU A 499 -31.35 -12.64 -4.63
CA GLU A 499 -31.59 -12.03 -3.33
C GLU A 499 -31.72 -10.52 -3.44
N PRO A 500 -32.77 -9.94 -2.80
CA PRO A 500 -32.99 -8.49 -2.80
C PRO A 500 -31.94 -7.77 -1.98
N TYR A 501 -31.59 -6.57 -2.45
CA TYR A 501 -30.63 -5.72 -1.81
C TYR A 501 -31.07 -4.25 -1.90
N ARG A 502 -30.99 -3.53 -0.77
CA ARG A 502 -31.39 -2.13 -0.71
C ARG A 502 -30.29 -1.33 -0.02
N GLU A 503 -29.67 -0.41 -0.70
CA GLU A 503 -28.74 0.54 -0.08
C GLU A 503 -29.41 1.89 0.12
N VAL A 504 -29.25 2.42 1.33
CA VAL A 504 -29.77 3.73 1.72
C VAL A 504 -28.61 4.57 2.30
N PRO A 505 -28.35 5.75 1.74
CA PRO A 505 -27.38 6.65 2.32
C PRO A 505 -27.90 7.23 3.64
N VAL A 506 -27.05 7.20 4.67
CA VAL A 506 -27.38 7.73 5.98
C VAL A 506 -26.20 8.50 6.56
N ARG A 507 -26.48 9.41 7.51
CA ARG A 507 -25.49 9.97 8.41
C ARG A 507 -25.71 9.36 9.78
N ILE A 508 -24.72 8.63 10.27
CA ILE A 508 -24.73 8.03 11.59
C ILE A 508 -23.94 8.91 12.56
N ARG A 509 -24.52 9.11 13.76
CA ARG A 509 -23.94 10.01 14.76
C ARG A 509 -23.94 9.36 16.13
N SER A 510 -22.84 9.60 16.87
CA SER A 510 -22.71 9.26 18.28
C SER A 510 -21.98 10.42 18.97
N GLY A 511 -22.71 11.18 19.83
CA GLY A 511 -22.16 12.41 20.41
C GLY A 511 -21.76 13.43 19.35
N ASN A 512 -20.48 13.82 19.35
CA ASN A 512 -19.95 14.82 18.41
C ASN A 512 -19.30 14.19 17.16
N VAL A 513 -19.30 12.88 17.06
CA VAL A 513 -18.69 12.17 15.94
C VAL A 513 -19.78 11.74 14.96
N GLU A 514 -19.61 12.11 13.71
CA GLU A 514 -20.53 11.72 12.64
C GLU A 514 -19.78 11.12 11.45
N ARG A 515 -20.45 10.19 10.75
CA ARG A 515 -19.96 9.59 9.49
C ARG A 515 -21.11 9.38 8.53
N ARG A 516 -20.86 9.68 7.25
CA ARG A 516 -21.77 9.30 6.17
C ARG A 516 -21.43 7.87 5.74
N ILE A 517 -22.45 7.01 5.73
CA ILE A 517 -22.33 5.60 5.37
C ILE A 517 -23.51 5.16 4.53
N MET A 518 -23.42 3.96 3.97
CA MET A 518 -24.56 3.25 3.40
C MET A 518 -25.08 2.23 4.41
N ILE A 519 -26.40 2.19 4.63
CA ILE A 519 -27.05 1.05 5.29
C ILE A 519 -27.56 0.11 4.23
N SER A 520 -27.12 -1.14 4.28
CA SER A 520 -27.62 -2.20 3.42
C SER A 520 -28.73 -2.98 4.09
N GLY A 521 -29.93 -2.93 3.50
CA GLY A 521 -31.05 -3.80 3.84
C GLY A 521 -30.94 -5.12 3.09
N ARG A 522 -30.88 -6.23 3.82
CA ARG A 522 -30.72 -7.61 3.28
C ARG A 522 -31.69 -8.56 3.92
N PRO A 523 -32.01 -9.71 3.30
CA PRO A 523 -32.69 -10.81 3.99
C PRO A 523 -31.83 -11.27 5.20
N ARG A 524 -32.50 -11.74 6.26
CA ARG A 524 -31.79 -12.18 7.48
C ARG A 524 -30.86 -13.36 7.24
N ASP A 525 -31.26 -14.23 6.37
CA ASP A 525 -30.65 -15.49 5.96
C ASP A 525 -29.93 -15.39 4.60
N ALA A 526 -29.52 -14.19 4.20
CA ALA A 526 -28.85 -13.97 2.92
C ALA A 526 -27.63 -14.91 2.77
N ASP A 527 -27.59 -15.68 1.70
CA ASP A 527 -26.55 -16.64 1.38
C ASP A 527 -25.59 -16.13 0.30
N LEU A 528 -26.10 -15.37 -0.65
CA LEU A 528 -25.30 -14.84 -1.74
C LEU A 528 -24.36 -13.70 -1.29
N ASN A 529 -24.75 -12.95 -0.25
CA ASN A 529 -23.91 -11.92 0.33
C ASN A 529 -23.97 -12.01 1.85
N ARG A 530 -23.13 -12.87 2.41
CA ARG A 530 -23.09 -13.20 3.84
C ARG A 530 -22.46 -12.09 4.66
N ILE A 531 -22.97 -11.88 5.84
CA ILE A 531 -22.37 -11.01 6.84
C ILE A 531 -21.44 -11.84 7.72
N ILE A 532 -20.23 -11.37 7.91
CA ILE A 532 -19.16 -12.09 8.62
C ILE A 532 -18.77 -11.30 9.87
N ASP A 533 -18.63 -11.96 11.02
CA ASP A 533 -18.14 -11.35 12.24
C ASP A 533 -16.60 -11.25 12.25
N VAL A 534 -16.06 -10.69 13.33
CA VAL A 534 -14.60 -10.56 13.54
C VAL A 534 -13.88 -11.91 13.62
N ASP A 535 -14.59 -12.99 13.91
CA ASP A 535 -14.07 -14.37 13.97
C ASP A 535 -14.27 -15.15 12.67
N LEU A 536 -14.70 -14.48 11.59
CA LEU A 536 -15.00 -15.03 10.27
C LEU A 536 -16.18 -16.03 10.27
N ARG A 537 -17.15 -15.84 11.16
CA ARG A 537 -18.37 -16.65 11.22
C ARG A 537 -19.54 -15.90 10.61
N PRO A 538 -20.42 -16.58 9.86
CA PRO A 538 -21.65 -15.96 9.37
C PRO A 538 -22.54 -15.44 10.51
N VAL A 539 -23.01 -14.21 10.38
CA VAL A 539 -23.90 -13.55 11.33
C VAL A 539 -25.30 -13.46 10.72
N VAL A 540 -26.31 -13.91 11.46
CA VAL A 540 -27.71 -13.70 11.09
C VAL A 540 -28.17 -12.36 11.63
N LEU A 541 -28.77 -11.53 10.79
CA LEU A 541 -29.29 -10.22 11.19
C LEU A 541 -30.45 -10.38 12.20
N GLN A 542 -30.40 -9.56 13.25
CA GLN A 542 -31.48 -9.49 14.23
C GLN A 542 -32.69 -8.72 13.65
N GLU A 543 -33.90 -8.99 14.20
CA GLU A 543 -35.10 -8.26 13.78
C GLU A 543 -35.06 -6.76 14.04
N ALA A 544 -34.34 -6.35 15.06
CA ALA A 544 -34.18 -4.95 15.42
C ALA A 544 -32.71 -4.62 15.61
N GLY A 545 -32.34 -3.41 15.22
CA GLY A 545 -30.98 -2.90 15.39
C GLY A 545 -30.17 -2.90 14.13
N LEU A 546 -28.99 -2.31 14.25
CA LEU A 546 -28.03 -2.10 13.19
C LEU A 546 -26.78 -2.93 13.46
N ALA A 547 -26.37 -3.75 12.51
CA ALA A 547 -25.05 -4.34 12.50
C ALA A 547 -24.09 -3.33 11.84
N ILE A 548 -23.01 -2.97 12.50
CA ILE A 548 -22.03 -1.99 12.00
C ILE A 548 -20.64 -2.59 11.89
N SER A 549 -19.86 -2.08 10.95
CA SER A 549 -18.47 -2.53 10.83
C SER A 549 -17.66 -2.18 12.09
N SER A 550 -16.76 -3.08 12.49
CA SER A 550 -15.92 -2.92 13.69
C SER A 550 -15.11 -1.60 13.67
N MET A 551 -14.75 -1.11 12.47
CA MET A 551 -14.09 0.17 12.29
C MET A 551 -15.03 1.34 12.57
N LEU A 552 -16.26 1.28 12.06
CA LEU A 552 -17.26 2.32 12.31
C LEU A 552 -17.59 2.41 13.82
N ALA A 553 -17.74 1.26 14.49
CA ALA A 553 -17.93 1.23 15.93
C ALA A 553 -16.79 1.89 16.70
N ARG A 554 -15.54 1.67 16.26
CA ARG A 554 -14.34 2.29 16.84
C ARG A 554 -14.30 3.80 16.61
N ILE A 555 -14.68 4.26 15.42
CA ILE A 555 -14.73 5.70 15.08
C ILE A 555 -15.78 6.41 15.92
N LEU A 556 -16.96 5.82 16.04
CA LEU A 556 -18.08 6.37 16.80
C LEU A 556 -17.95 6.19 18.32
N GLY A 557 -17.01 5.35 18.76
CA GLY A 557 -16.81 5.02 20.19
C GLY A 557 -17.96 4.19 20.80
N VAL A 558 -18.68 3.41 19.99
CA VAL A 558 -19.85 2.64 20.42
C VAL A 558 -19.57 1.14 20.48
N ARG A 559 -20.38 0.43 21.30
CA ARG A 559 -20.33 -1.02 21.49
C ARG A 559 -21.68 -1.65 21.19
N VAL A 560 -21.74 -2.97 21.10
CA VAL A 560 -23.01 -3.71 21.00
C VAL A 560 -23.88 -3.36 22.21
N GLY A 561 -25.12 -3.00 21.94
CA GLY A 561 -26.11 -2.53 22.92
C GLY A 561 -26.23 -1.01 23.04
N ASP A 562 -25.26 -0.24 22.58
CA ASP A 562 -25.35 1.23 22.54
C ASP A 562 -26.31 1.67 21.44
N SER A 563 -26.87 2.87 21.57
CA SER A 563 -27.75 3.48 20.56
C SER A 563 -27.03 4.55 19.78
N VAL A 564 -27.29 4.61 18.48
CA VAL A 564 -26.77 5.61 17.55
C VAL A 564 -27.91 6.37 16.88
N GLU A 565 -27.68 7.64 16.59
CA GLU A 565 -28.59 8.46 15.81
C GLU A 565 -28.30 8.23 14.32
N VAL A 566 -29.33 7.93 13.56
CA VAL A 566 -29.27 7.71 12.12
C VAL A 566 -30.15 8.73 11.41
N ASP A 567 -29.52 9.65 10.70
CA ASP A 567 -30.21 10.59 9.81
C ASP A 567 -30.37 9.93 8.44
N LEU A 568 -31.58 9.63 8.02
CA LEU A 568 -31.87 9.13 6.69
C LEU A 568 -31.68 10.25 5.65
N LEU A 569 -30.85 10.01 4.65
CA LEU A 569 -30.52 11.01 3.63
C LEU A 569 -31.35 10.84 2.34
N GLU A 570 -32.32 9.92 2.36
CA GLU A 570 -33.25 9.63 1.27
C GLU A 570 -34.67 9.49 1.82
N GLY A 571 -35.68 9.75 0.99
CA GLY A 571 -37.08 9.62 1.39
C GLY A 571 -37.53 10.71 2.38
N ALA A 572 -38.14 10.31 3.49
CA ALA A 572 -38.69 11.24 4.49
C ALA A 572 -37.67 11.96 5.37
N ARG A 573 -36.38 11.78 5.16
CA ARG A 573 -35.23 12.44 5.83
C ARG A 573 -35.41 12.63 7.33
N ARG A 574 -35.51 11.51 8.03
CA ARG A 574 -35.81 11.48 9.47
C ARG A 574 -34.57 11.07 10.26
N THR A 575 -34.46 11.63 11.45
CA THR A 575 -33.54 11.12 12.46
C THR A 575 -34.21 10.04 13.28
N VAL A 576 -33.60 8.89 13.40
CA VAL A 576 -34.06 7.77 14.20
C VAL A 576 -32.95 7.25 15.09
N VAL A 577 -33.30 6.82 16.28
CA VAL A 577 -32.36 6.18 17.20
C VAL A 577 -32.43 4.68 17.02
N VAL A 578 -31.30 4.05 16.73
CA VAL A 578 -31.22 2.63 16.43
C VAL A 578 -30.14 1.98 17.33
N PRO A 579 -30.45 0.85 17.99
CA PRO A 579 -29.44 0.14 18.78
C PRO A 579 -28.44 -0.59 17.86
N VAL A 580 -27.19 -0.63 18.28
CA VAL A 580 -26.13 -1.45 17.66
C VAL A 580 -26.33 -2.91 18.08
N ALA A 581 -26.76 -3.75 17.14
CA ALA A 581 -27.11 -5.14 17.42
C ALA A 581 -25.92 -6.10 17.32
N ALA A 582 -24.98 -5.81 16.39
CA ALA A 582 -23.80 -6.64 16.17
C ALA A 582 -22.63 -5.82 15.60
N LEU A 583 -21.41 -6.32 15.80
CA LEU A 583 -20.23 -5.86 15.09
C LEU A 583 -19.87 -6.87 14.01
N VAL A 584 -19.62 -6.36 12.82
CA VAL A 584 -19.27 -7.17 11.64
C VAL A 584 -17.89 -6.79 11.11
N GLU A 585 -17.21 -7.74 10.50
CA GLU A 585 -15.94 -7.45 9.82
C GLU A 585 -16.23 -7.12 8.35
N ASP A 586 -15.79 -5.95 7.95
CA ASP A 586 -15.86 -5.50 6.57
C ASP A 586 -14.48 -4.95 6.17
N TYR A 587 -13.92 -5.48 5.11
CA TYR A 587 -12.58 -5.12 4.67
C TYR A 587 -12.56 -3.91 3.74
N PHE A 588 -13.70 -3.57 3.13
CA PHE A 588 -13.85 -2.44 2.24
C PHE A 588 -14.91 -1.45 2.74
N GLY A 589 -14.44 -0.26 3.11
CA GLY A 589 -15.30 0.83 3.55
C GLY A 589 -15.82 0.65 4.99
N ILE A 590 -16.70 1.56 5.35
CA ILE A 590 -17.45 1.56 6.60
C ILE A 590 -18.93 1.46 6.25
N ARG A 591 -19.64 0.44 6.75
CA ARG A 591 -21.04 0.19 6.40
C ARG A 591 -21.86 -0.16 7.62
N GLY A 592 -23.19 0.06 7.46
CA GLY A 592 -24.19 -0.48 8.33
C GLY A 592 -25.02 -1.54 7.59
N MET A 593 -25.50 -2.55 8.29
CA MET A 593 -26.32 -3.63 7.74
C MET A 593 -27.55 -3.84 8.62
N MET A 594 -28.70 -4.04 8.00
CA MET A 594 -29.97 -4.20 8.69
C MET A 594 -30.87 -5.17 7.94
N ASP A 595 -31.81 -5.79 8.65
CA ASP A 595 -32.84 -6.55 7.99
C ASP A 595 -33.70 -5.67 7.04
N SER A 596 -33.97 -6.17 5.84
CA SER A 596 -34.64 -5.40 4.78
C SER A 596 -36.03 -4.91 5.16
N GLU A 597 -36.78 -5.71 5.95
CA GLU A 597 -38.12 -5.32 6.43
C GLU A 597 -38.00 -4.24 7.52
N THR A 598 -36.99 -4.34 8.36
CA THR A 598 -36.73 -3.35 9.40
C THR A 598 -36.28 -2.02 8.76
N LEU A 599 -35.45 -2.07 7.72
CA LEU A 599 -35.07 -0.87 6.96
C LEU A 599 -36.30 -0.21 6.31
N ALA A 600 -37.18 -0.99 5.68
CA ALA A 600 -38.44 -0.48 5.08
C ALA A 600 -39.34 0.18 6.12
N ARG A 601 -39.50 -0.43 7.30
CA ARG A 601 -40.25 0.16 8.44
C ARG A 601 -39.61 1.48 8.91
N LEU A 602 -38.29 1.53 8.99
CA LEU A 602 -37.53 2.69 9.41
C LEU A 602 -37.67 3.84 8.40
N MET A 603 -37.69 3.53 7.10
CA MET A 603 -37.96 4.46 6.01
C MET A 603 -39.44 4.85 5.89
N ARG A 604 -40.35 4.13 6.52
CA ARG A 604 -41.83 4.21 6.33
C ARG A 604 -42.26 4.06 4.86
N GLU A 605 -41.61 3.19 4.15
CA GLU A 605 -41.88 2.85 2.75
C GLU A 605 -42.26 1.39 2.61
N ALA A 606 -42.94 1.06 1.53
CA ALA A 606 -43.15 -0.34 1.15
C ALA A 606 -41.76 -0.98 0.85
N PRO A 607 -41.59 -2.29 1.10
CA PRO A 607 -40.33 -2.99 0.77
C PRO A 607 -39.95 -2.77 -0.68
N SER A 608 -38.78 -2.16 -0.88
CA SER A 608 -38.24 -1.81 -2.19
C SER A 608 -36.78 -2.26 -2.29
N VAL A 609 -36.31 -2.43 -3.52
CA VAL A 609 -34.96 -2.87 -3.84
C VAL A 609 -34.34 -1.91 -4.85
N ASN A 610 -33.05 -1.68 -4.76
CA ASN A 610 -32.29 -0.95 -5.78
C ASN A 610 -31.20 -1.82 -6.44
N SER A 611 -30.98 -3.02 -5.90
CA SER A 611 -30.08 -4.00 -6.50
C SER A 611 -30.53 -5.42 -6.16
N ILE A 612 -30.10 -6.40 -6.95
CA ILE A 612 -30.38 -7.82 -6.74
C ILE A 612 -29.07 -8.58 -6.94
N ASN A 613 -28.68 -9.37 -5.95
CA ASN A 613 -27.60 -10.32 -6.09
C ASN A 613 -28.12 -11.59 -6.73
N VAL A 614 -27.42 -12.11 -7.73
CA VAL A 614 -27.81 -13.31 -8.46
C VAL A 614 -26.68 -14.33 -8.50
N SER A 615 -27.05 -15.61 -8.41
CA SER A 615 -26.18 -16.72 -8.76
C SER A 615 -26.57 -17.25 -10.13
N LEU A 616 -25.60 -17.56 -10.96
CA LEU A 616 -25.79 -17.89 -12.38
C LEU A 616 -25.23 -19.27 -12.72
N ASP A 617 -25.98 -20.01 -13.54
CA ASP A 617 -25.43 -21.19 -14.20
C ASP A 617 -24.37 -20.78 -15.23
N GLN A 618 -23.22 -21.43 -15.16
CA GLN A 618 -22.06 -21.14 -16.01
C GLN A 618 -22.36 -21.27 -17.51
N ASN A 619 -23.22 -22.20 -17.88
CA ASN A 619 -23.52 -22.49 -19.29
C ASN A 619 -24.55 -21.50 -19.87
N SER A 620 -25.26 -20.78 -19.06
CA SER A 620 -26.36 -19.88 -19.45
C SER A 620 -26.01 -18.39 -19.29
N ARG A 621 -24.76 -18.06 -18.92
CA ARG A 621 -24.34 -16.68 -18.66
C ARG A 621 -24.52 -15.76 -19.87
N ASP A 622 -24.16 -16.20 -21.05
CA ASP A 622 -24.26 -15.37 -22.26
C ASP A 622 -25.70 -15.04 -22.59
N SER A 623 -26.62 -15.99 -22.37
CA SER A 623 -28.06 -15.78 -22.52
C SER A 623 -28.61 -14.77 -21.49
N PHE A 624 -28.14 -14.86 -20.24
CA PHE A 624 -28.46 -13.90 -19.20
C PHE A 624 -27.95 -12.49 -19.56
N TYR A 625 -26.71 -12.34 -20.01
CA TYR A 625 -26.13 -11.06 -20.39
C TYR A 625 -26.88 -10.41 -21.55
N ALA A 626 -27.21 -11.20 -22.56
CA ALA A 626 -28.01 -10.72 -23.71
C ALA A 626 -29.39 -10.19 -23.24
N THR A 627 -30.07 -10.93 -22.34
CA THR A 627 -31.38 -10.53 -21.83
C THR A 627 -31.29 -9.25 -20.97
N ILE A 628 -30.25 -9.14 -20.10
CA ILE A 628 -30.06 -7.97 -19.23
C ILE A 628 -29.75 -6.71 -20.06
N LYS A 629 -28.99 -6.83 -21.14
CA LYS A 629 -28.70 -5.72 -22.06
C LYS A 629 -29.97 -5.07 -22.66
N ASP A 630 -31.02 -5.85 -22.84
CA ASP A 630 -32.28 -5.37 -23.41
C ASP A 630 -33.28 -4.88 -22.35
N MET A 631 -32.89 -4.90 -21.03
CA MET A 631 -33.78 -4.46 -19.95
C MET A 631 -33.55 -2.98 -19.58
N PRO A 632 -34.52 -2.06 -19.95
CA PRO A 632 -34.35 -0.62 -19.71
C PRO A 632 -34.30 -0.21 -18.23
N ILE A 633 -34.79 -1.09 -17.33
CA ILE A 633 -34.82 -0.83 -15.88
C ILE A 633 -33.45 -1.02 -15.20
N VAL A 634 -32.54 -1.70 -15.88
CA VAL A 634 -31.19 -2.00 -15.35
C VAL A 634 -30.26 -0.83 -15.64
N SER A 635 -29.60 -0.33 -14.61
CA SER A 635 -28.58 0.72 -14.72
C SER A 635 -27.16 0.19 -14.82
N GLY A 636 -26.94 -1.05 -14.32
CA GLY A 636 -25.61 -1.65 -14.32
C GLY A 636 -25.64 -3.10 -13.85
N LEU A 637 -24.55 -3.80 -14.18
CA LEU A 637 -24.30 -5.17 -13.78
C LEU A 637 -22.87 -5.29 -13.28
N ALA A 638 -22.66 -5.49 -11.98
CA ALA A 638 -21.34 -5.82 -11.43
C ALA A 638 -21.14 -7.35 -11.49
N LEU A 639 -20.01 -7.78 -12.05
CA LEU A 639 -19.68 -9.20 -12.19
C LEU A 639 -18.56 -9.57 -11.22
N GLN A 640 -18.87 -10.46 -10.26
CA GLN A 640 -17.96 -10.89 -9.21
C GLN A 640 -16.65 -11.49 -9.79
N ARG A 641 -16.78 -12.35 -10.79
CA ARG A 641 -15.63 -12.98 -11.47
C ARG A 641 -14.66 -11.95 -12.06
N VAL A 642 -15.21 -10.91 -12.68
CA VAL A 642 -14.41 -9.87 -13.34
C VAL A 642 -13.78 -8.96 -12.28
N SER A 643 -14.55 -8.57 -11.25
CA SER A 643 -14.03 -7.81 -10.12
C SER A 643 -12.88 -8.53 -9.42
N LEU A 644 -13.02 -9.85 -9.16
CA LEU A 644 -11.94 -10.67 -8.60
C LEU A 644 -10.71 -10.73 -9.53
N ALA A 645 -10.92 -10.92 -10.84
CA ALA A 645 -9.81 -10.99 -11.79
C ALA A 645 -9.04 -9.66 -11.87
N ASN A 646 -9.74 -8.53 -11.88
CA ASN A 646 -9.15 -7.19 -11.87
C ASN A 646 -8.43 -6.92 -10.55
N PHE A 647 -9.04 -7.29 -9.42
CA PHE A 647 -8.39 -7.15 -8.12
C PHE A 647 -7.10 -7.99 -8.02
N ARG A 648 -7.15 -9.26 -8.44
CA ARG A 648 -5.95 -10.12 -8.49
C ARG A 648 -4.86 -9.56 -9.41
N LYS A 649 -5.25 -9.03 -10.57
CA LYS A 649 -4.30 -8.41 -11.50
C LYS A 649 -3.62 -7.18 -10.87
N LEU A 650 -4.38 -6.33 -10.20
CA LEU A 650 -3.90 -5.15 -9.48
C LEU A 650 -2.95 -5.56 -8.34
N VAL A 651 -3.38 -6.49 -7.49
CA VAL A 651 -2.60 -7.02 -6.36
C VAL A 651 -1.31 -7.66 -6.86
N ALA A 652 -1.38 -8.49 -7.91
CA ALA A 652 -0.21 -9.13 -8.49
C ALA A 652 0.78 -8.09 -9.03
N LEU A 653 0.31 -7.04 -9.71
CA LEU A 653 1.19 -6.05 -10.31
C LEU A 653 1.83 -5.14 -9.26
N LEU A 654 1.05 -4.49 -8.40
CA LEU A 654 1.56 -3.54 -7.41
C LEU A 654 2.27 -4.24 -6.24
N ILE A 655 1.59 -5.18 -5.60
CA ILE A 655 2.10 -5.81 -4.37
C ILE A 655 3.28 -6.71 -4.67
N THR A 656 3.20 -7.53 -5.73
CA THR A 656 4.33 -8.39 -6.11
C THR A 656 5.55 -7.58 -6.54
N THR A 657 5.34 -6.46 -7.24
CA THR A 657 6.45 -5.55 -7.62
C THR A 657 7.08 -4.93 -6.38
N MET A 658 6.28 -4.37 -5.47
CA MET A 658 6.77 -3.79 -4.21
C MET A 658 7.45 -4.83 -3.32
N ALA A 659 6.82 -5.99 -3.12
CA ALA A 659 7.39 -7.08 -2.35
C ALA A 659 8.72 -7.56 -2.94
N SER A 660 8.83 -7.67 -4.27
CA SER A 660 10.07 -8.06 -4.95
C SER A 660 11.19 -7.05 -4.73
N ILE A 661 10.88 -5.76 -4.80
CA ILE A 661 11.85 -4.67 -4.55
C ILE A 661 12.35 -4.74 -3.10
N TYR A 662 11.44 -4.76 -2.12
CA TYR A 662 11.83 -4.80 -0.70
C TYR A 662 12.52 -6.12 -0.32
N THR A 663 12.07 -7.25 -0.86
CA THR A 663 12.73 -8.55 -0.69
C THR A 663 14.14 -8.54 -1.27
N GLY A 664 14.33 -7.97 -2.45
CA GLY A 664 15.65 -7.80 -3.06
C GLY A 664 16.59 -6.94 -2.21
N LEU A 665 16.10 -5.80 -1.73
CA LEU A 665 16.86 -4.93 -0.83
C LEU A 665 17.19 -5.64 0.50
N ALA A 666 16.24 -6.35 1.09
CA ALA A 666 16.44 -7.10 2.32
C ALA A 666 17.40 -8.28 2.14
N ALA A 667 17.38 -8.97 0.99
CA ALA A 667 18.33 -10.03 0.66
C ALA A 667 19.76 -9.48 0.55
N VAL A 668 19.95 -8.31 -0.06
CA VAL A 668 21.25 -7.62 -0.10
C VAL A 668 21.75 -7.30 1.31
N ILE A 669 20.85 -6.85 2.21
CA ILE A 669 21.18 -6.60 3.61
C ILE A 669 21.57 -7.90 4.31
N ALA A 670 20.77 -8.95 4.18
CA ALA A 670 21.06 -10.26 4.75
C ALA A 670 22.43 -10.77 4.32
N PHE A 671 22.72 -10.71 3.02
CA PHE A 671 24.05 -11.05 2.49
C PHE A 671 25.15 -10.19 3.09
N GLY A 672 24.98 -8.86 3.14
CA GLY A 672 25.95 -7.92 3.70
C GLY A 672 26.26 -8.19 5.18
N VAL A 673 25.24 -8.44 6.00
CA VAL A 673 25.38 -8.78 7.44
C VAL A 673 26.15 -10.08 7.61
N VAL A 674 25.70 -11.13 6.93
CA VAL A 674 26.29 -12.47 7.06
C VAL A 674 27.71 -12.50 6.51
N TYR A 675 27.96 -11.90 5.34
CA TYR A 675 29.28 -11.80 4.75
C TYR A 675 30.26 -11.04 5.64
N ASN A 676 29.83 -9.90 6.17
CA ASN A 676 30.63 -9.12 7.09
C ASN A 676 30.97 -9.93 8.35
N SER A 677 29.99 -10.62 8.95
CA SER A 677 30.18 -11.46 10.13
C SER A 677 31.14 -12.63 9.86
N ALA A 678 30.99 -13.32 8.75
CA ALA A 678 31.85 -14.44 8.35
C ALA A 678 33.29 -14.00 8.09
N ARG A 679 33.47 -12.91 7.35
CA ARG A 679 34.81 -12.35 7.07
C ARG A 679 35.47 -11.85 8.33
N ILE A 680 34.71 -11.33 9.22
CA ILE A 680 35.12 -10.92 10.57
C ILE A 680 35.65 -12.12 11.35
N SER A 681 34.86 -13.17 11.49
CA SER A 681 35.28 -14.36 12.19
C SER A 681 36.59 -14.94 11.62
N LEU A 682 36.71 -14.94 10.28
CA LEU A 682 37.90 -15.39 9.61
C LEU A 682 39.15 -14.58 9.97
N SER A 683 39.10 -13.23 9.95
CA SER A 683 40.28 -12.40 10.16
C SER A 683 40.72 -12.33 11.62
N GLU A 684 39.80 -12.37 12.61
CA GLU A 684 40.16 -12.41 14.02
C GLU A 684 40.84 -13.72 14.42
N ARG A 685 40.44 -14.80 13.77
CA ARG A 685 40.90 -16.14 14.07
C ARG A 685 42.00 -16.64 13.11
N ALA A 686 42.48 -15.75 12.26
CA ALA A 686 43.46 -16.15 11.24
C ALA A 686 44.69 -16.87 11.86
N ARG A 687 45.18 -16.37 13.01
CA ARG A 687 46.28 -17.03 13.75
C ARG A 687 45.89 -18.34 14.38
N GLU A 688 44.72 -18.41 15.05
CA GLU A 688 44.16 -19.67 15.63
C GLU A 688 43.98 -20.73 14.54
N LEU A 689 43.42 -20.34 13.41
CA LEU A 689 43.16 -21.21 12.25
C LEU A 689 44.48 -21.64 11.60
N ALA A 690 45.48 -20.76 11.56
CA ALA A 690 46.85 -21.08 11.08
C ALA A 690 47.52 -22.06 12.05
N SER A 691 47.44 -21.88 13.37
CA SER A 691 47.98 -22.81 14.37
C SER A 691 47.33 -24.20 14.27
N LEU A 692 46.02 -24.30 14.07
CA LEU A 692 45.31 -25.57 13.81
C LEU A 692 45.85 -26.24 12.53
N ARG A 693 46.19 -25.49 11.49
CA ARG A 693 46.81 -26.02 10.27
C ARG A 693 48.22 -26.58 10.53
N VAL A 694 49.00 -25.91 11.36
CA VAL A 694 50.32 -26.41 11.76
C VAL A 694 50.21 -27.68 12.61
N LEU A 695 49.17 -27.79 13.45
CA LEU A 695 48.84 -28.99 14.23
C LEU A 695 48.29 -30.15 13.36
N GLY A 696 48.20 -30.00 12.05
CA GLY A 696 47.80 -31.07 11.13
C GLY A 696 46.37 -31.07 10.65
N PHE A 697 45.51 -30.12 11.10
CA PHE A 697 44.13 -30.03 10.61
C PHE A 697 44.10 -29.69 9.13
N THR A 698 43.24 -30.37 8.38
CA THR A 698 43.03 -30.10 6.94
C THR A 698 42.32 -28.78 6.71
N ARG A 699 42.49 -28.21 5.49
CA ARG A 699 41.76 -26.98 5.11
C ARG A 699 40.24 -27.15 5.24
N ARG A 700 39.72 -28.36 4.97
CA ARG A 700 38.28 -28.67 5.07
C ARG A 700 37.80 -28.66 6.51
N GLU A 701 38.58 -29.16 7.46
CA GLU A 701 38.20 -29.18 8.89
C GLU A 701 38.17 -27.77 9.48
N VAL A 702 39.18 -26.95 9.15
CA VAL A 702 39.22 -25.55 9.58
C VAL A 702 38.05 -24.75 9.02
N LEU A 703 37.73 -24.94 7.73
CA LEU A 703 36.56 -24.32 7.09
C LEU A 703 35.26 -24.77 7.74
N ARG A 704 35.12 -26.08 8.05
CA ARG A 704 33.93 -26.66 8.69
C ARG A 704 33.65 -26.01 10.04
N ILE A 705 34.64 -25.72 10.85
CA ILE A 705 34.46 -25.05 12.15
C ILE A 705 33.87 -23.65 11.95
N LEU A 706 34.39 -22.89 11.00
CA LEU A 706 33.93 -21.53 10.71
C LEU A 706 32.50 -21.53 10.14
N LEU A 707 32.20 -22.46 9.21
CA LEU A 707 30.88 -22.56 8.56
C LEU A 707 29.80 -23.06 9.52
N LEU A 708 30.15 -23.99 10.43
CA LEU A 708 29.24 -24.46 11.47
C LEU A 708 28.87 -23.33 12.46
N GLU A 709 29.83 -22.48 12.83
CA GLU A 709 29.56 -21.31 13.67
C GLU A 709 28.57 -20.36 12.98
N LEU A 710 28.81 -20.04 11.73
CA LEU A 710 27.93 -19.18 10.93
C LEU A 710 26.53 -19.79 10.75
N ALA A 711 26.44 -21.09 10.43
CA ALA A 711 25.19 -21.81 10.29
C ALA A 711 24.38 -21.82 11.60
N LEU A 712 25.04 -22.07 12.74
CA LEU A 712 24.37 -22.07 14.03
C LEU A 712 23.86 -20.68 14.40
N LEU A 713 24.66 -19.63 14.23
CA LEU A 713 24.23 -18.24 14.47
C LEU A 713 23.07 -17.84 13.56
N THR A 714 23.09 -18.29 12.30
CA THR A 714 21.98 -18.03 11.34
C THR A 714 20.71 -18.75 11.78
N LEU A 715 20.80 -19.99 12.24
CA LEU A 715 19.64 -20.74 12.75
C LEU A 715 19.09 -20.13 14.06
N ILE A 716 19.95 -19.78 15.00
CA ILE A 716 19.55 -19.12 16.25
C ILE A 716 18.90 -17.75 15.99
N ALA A 717 19.27 -17.08 14.89
CA ALA A 717 18.71 -15.80 14.53
C ALA A 717 17.27 -15.86 13.97
N GLN A 718 16.80 -17.04 13.53
CA GLN A 718 15.46 -17.14 12.93
C GLN A 718 14.33 -16.87 13.93
N PRO A 719 14.25 -17.49 15.14
CA PRO A 719 13.15 -17.24 16.07
C PRO A 719 13.06 -15.76 16.51
N PRO A 720 14.13 -15.08 16.93
CA PRO A 720 14.04 -13.64 17.22
C PRO A 720 13.72 -12.81 15.97
N GLY A 721 14.18 -13.23 14.78
CA GLY A 721 13.81 -12.59 13.51
C GLY A 721 12.32 -12.68 13.23
N TRP A 722 11.71 -13.83 13.47
CA TRP A 722 10.26 -14.04 13.35
C TRP A 722 9.48 -13.17 14.33
N LEU A 723 9.90 -13.11 15.59
CA LEU A 723 9.25 -12.29 16.61
C LEU A 723 9.32 -10.79 16.28
N ILE A 724 10.50 -10.30 15.91
CA ILE A 724 10.70 -8.90 15.51
C ILE A 724 9.91 -8.61 14.24
N GLY A 725 9.94 -9.51 13.24
CA GLY A 725 9.22 -9.38 11.98
C GLY A 725 7.71 -9.31 12.18
N TYR A 726 7.14 -10.17 13.03
CA TYR A 726 5.74 -10.11 13.42
C TYR A 726 5.38 -8.79 14.11
N GLY A 727 6.22 -8.33 15.04
CA GLY A 727 6.04 -7.04 15.72
C GLY A 727 6.06 -5.84 14.75
N LEU A 728 6.96 -5.86 13.77
CA LEU A 728 7.03 -4.83 12.73
C LEU A 728 5.82 -4.91 11.76
N ALA A 729 5.37 -6.12 11.38
CA ALA A 729 4.17 -6.32 10.60
C ALA A 729 2.92 -5.80 11.32
N TRP A 730 2.83 -5.96 12.64
CA TRP A 730 1.77 -5.41 13.46
C TRP A 730 1.76 -3.87 13.46
N ILE A 731 2.93 -3.23 13.56
CA ILE A 731 3.05 -1.76 13.43
C ILE A 731 2.62 -1.31 12.04
N MET A 732 3.05 -2.02 11.01
CA MET A 732 2.72 -1.70 9.62
C MET A 732 1.22 -1.87 9.37
N GLN A 733 0.59 -2.96 9.84
CA GLN A 733 -0.84 -3.19 9.74
C GLN A 733 -1.66 -2.05 10.37
N LYS A 734 -1.25 -1.54 11.56
CA LYS A 734 -1.92 -0.39 12.18
C LYS A 734 -1.85 0.87 11.33
N ASN A 735 -0.75 1.07 10.62
CA ASN A 735 -0.54 2.24 9.75
C ASN A 735 -1.23 2.11 8.39
N LEU A 736 -1.47 0.87 7.94
CA LEU A 736 -2.19 0.58 6.69
C LEU A 736 -3.71 0.53 6.87
N ALA A 737 -4.21 0.30 8.09
CA ALA A 737 -5.64 0.23 8.36
C ALA A 737 -6.29 1.61 8.23
N GLY A 738 -7.05 1.81 7.14
CA GLY A 738 -7.83 3.01 6.83
C GLY A 738 -9.34 2.78 6.86
N GLU A 739 -10.10 3.83 6.62
CA GLU A 739 -11.58 3.76 6.54
C GLU A 739 -12.02 3.00 5.26
N LEU A 740 -11.25 3.12 4.15
CA LEU A 740 -11.60 2.52 2.86
C LEU A 740 -11.17 1.06 2.73
N MET A 741 -10.02 0.71 3.25
CA MET A 741 -9.49 -0.64 3.18
C MET A 741 -8.83 -1.03 4.49
N ARG A 742 -9.07 -2.25 4.93
CA ARG A 742 -8.48 -2.84 6.13
C ARG A 742 -7.85 -4.16 5.82
N VAL A 743 -6.71 -4.37 6.44
CA VAL A 743 -5.93 -5.57 6.29
C VAL A 743 -5.78 -6.21 7.66
N ARG A 744 -6.08 -7.50 7.76
CA ARG A 744 -5.89 -8.26 9.00
C ARG A 744 -4.42 -8.64 9.16
N LEU A 745 -3.93 -8.64 10.39
CA LEU A 745 -2.58 -9.12 10.68
C LEU A 745 -2.55 -10.65 10.60
N ILE A 746 -2.14 -11.15 9.45
CA ILE A 746 -1.88 -12.57 9.25
C ILE A 746 -0.54 -12.69 8.54
N VAL A 747 0.32 -13.51 9.11
CA VAL A 747 1.60 -13.89 8.51
C VAL A 747 1.54 -15.41 8.37
N GLU A 748 1.51 -15.89 7.17
CA GLU A 748 1.44 -17.32 6.90
C GLU A 748 2.72 -18.05 7.30
N GLN A 749 2.61 -19.35 7.56
CA GLN A 749 3.78 -20.19 7.85
C GLN A 749 4.76 -20.21 6.67
N SER A 750 4.24 -20.19 5.46
CA SER A 750 4.99 -20.08 4.19
C SER A 750 5.92 -18.86 4.18
N THR A 751 5.47 -17.72 4.66
CA THR A 751 6.24 -16.46 4.73
C THR A 751 7.44 -16.57 5.69
N TYR A 752 7.28 -17.19 6.86
CA TYR A 752 8.40 -17.44 7.77
C TYR A 752 9.42 -18.39 7.15
N VAL A 753 8.97 -19.45 6.48
CA VAL A 753 9.84 -20.40 5.79
C VAL A 753 10.57 -19.73 4.64
N PHE A 754 9.88 -18.97 3.81
CA PHE A 754 10.48 -18.29 2.65
C PHE A 754 11.48 -17.21 3.06
N ALA A 755 11.16 -16.37 4.04
CA ALA A 755 12.08 -15.39 4.60
C ALA A 755 13.34 -16.06 5.17
N SER A 756 13.18 -17.15 5.93
CA SER A 756 14.30 -17.92 6.46
C SER A 756 15.14 -18.58 5.35
N ALA A 757 14.50 -19.08 4.31
CA ALA A 757 15.20 -19.67 3.15
C ALA A 757 16.08 -18.65 2.43
N ILE A 758 15.60 -17.42 2.23
CA ILE A 758 16.38 -16.33 1.63
C ILE A 758 17.61 -16.01 2.49
N VAL A 759 17.44 -15.90 3.80
CA VAL A 759 18.56 -15.61 4.72
C VAL A 759 19.56 -16.76 4.75
N ILE A 760 19.10 -18.01 4.77
CA ILE A 760 19.96 -19.18 4.69
C ILE A 760 20.69 -19.22 3.35
N ALA A 761 20.03 -18.92 2.22
CA ALA A 761 20.66 -18.82 0.91
C ALA A 761 21.74 -17.71 0.88
N ALA A 762 21.45 -16.56 1.46
CA ALA A 762 22.44 -15.47 1.63
C ALA A 762 23.63 -15.91 2.49
N ALA A 763 23.38 -16.69 3.55
CA ALA A 763 24.44 -17.27 4.40
C ALA A 763 25.30 -18.26 3.62
N VAL A 764 24.70 -19.15 2.84
CA VAL A 764 25.40 -20.12 1.99
C VAL A 764 26.24 -19.39 0.93
N LEU A 765 25.68 -18.40 0.25
CA LEU A 765 26.44 -17.59 -0.73
C LEU A 765 27.63 -16.86 -0.08
N SER A 766 27.43 -16.28 1.10
CA SER A 766 28.49 -15.65 1.87
C SER A 766 29.58 -16.65 2.27
N ALA A 767 29.19 -17.83 2.68
CA ALA A 767 30.08 -18.95 3.02
C ALA A 767 30.93 -19.38 1.82
N LEU A 768 30.33 -19.47 0.63
CA LEU A 768 31.02 -19.82 -0.62
C LEU A 768 32.08 -18.76 -1.00
N VAL A 769 31.75 -17.48 -0.86
CA VAL A 769 32.68 -16.37 -1.12
C VAL A 769 33.85 -16.39 -0.12
N VAL A 770 33.59 -16.63 1.16
CA VAL A 770 34.61 -16.72 2.21
C VAL A 770 35.48 -17.96 2.01
N ARG A 771 34.92 -19.11 1.56
CA ARG A 771 35.64 -20.34 1.23
C ARG A 771 36.71 -20.07 0.16
N ARG A 772 36.39 -19.37 -0.92
CA ARG A 772 37.38 -19.03 -1.98
C ARG A 772 38.54 -18.23 -1.41
N ARG A 773 38.30 -17.25 -0.56
CA ARG A 773 39.36 -16.45 0.07
C ARG A 773 40.20 -17.22 1.08
N LEU A 774 39.63 -18.18 1.81
CA LEU A 774 40.39 -19.04 2.73
C LEU A 774 41.35 -19.94 1.98
N SER A 775 41.04 -20.37 0.74
CA SER A 775 41.93 -21.16 -0.09
C SER A 775 43.18 -20.37 -0.56
N GLU A 776 43.08 -19.03 -0.59
CA GLU A 776 44.17 -18.12 -1.02
C GLU A 776 45.04 -17.63 0.15
N LEU A 777 44.71 -17.96 1.42
CA LEU A 777 45.53 -17.55 2.59
C LEU A 777 46.85 -18.31 2.64
N ASP A 778 47.93 -17.55 2.51
CA ASP A 778 49.31 -18.03 2.71
C ASP A 778 49.61 -18.13 4.22
N LEU A 779 49.74 -19.38 4.68
CA LEU A 779 50.02 -19.72 6.08
C LEU A 779 51.34 -19.17 6.58
N VAL A 780 52.35 -19.06 5.70
CA VAL A 780 53.68 -18.58 6.03
C VAL A 780 53.62 -17.11 6.35
N THR A 781 52.91 -16.33 5.59
CA THR A 781 52.77 -14.87 5.78
C THR A 781 51.97 -14.56 7.06
N VAL A 782 50.95 -15.35 7.42
CA VAL A 782 50.13 -15.15 8.63
C VAL A 782 50.91 -15.46 9.92
N LEU A 783 51.87 -16.38 9.86
CA LEU A 783 52.71 -16.75 11.01
C LEU A 783 53.97 -15.90 11.11
N LYS A 784 54.51 -15.41 10.00
CA LYS A 784 55.74 -14.60 9.91
C LYS A 784 55.55 -13.11 10.21
N THR A 785 54.37 -12.57 10.35
CA THR A 785 54.14 -11.13 10.63
C THR A 785 54.48 -10.71 12.07
N ARG A 786 55.63 -11.24 12.61
CA ARG A 786 56.23 -10.82 13.86
C ARG A 786 57.76 -10.93 13.83
N ASP A 787 58.37 -10.33 12.87
CA ASP A 787 59.77 -9.89 12.95
C ASP A 787 59.88 -8.45 12.45
#